data_f46f2828b8ac24efd0752b8c2eff3c03
#
_entry.id   f46f2828b8ac24efd0752b8c2eff3c03
#
_cell.length_a   1.000
_cell.length_b   1.000
_cell.length_c   1.000
_cell.angle_alpha   90.00
_cell.angle_beta   90.00
_cell.angle_gamma   90.00
#
_symmetry.space_group_name_H-M   'P 1'
#
loop_
_entity.id
_entity.type
_entity.pdbx_description
1 polymer ?
#
loop_
_entity_poly.entity_id
_entity_poly.type
_entity_poly.pdbx_seq_one_letter_code
_entity_poly.pdbx_strand_id
1 'polypeptide(L)'
;MKYIVSTVLFLVFSISFSQSKSIDLRVEALLKKMTLEEKIGQLNQYTDDWNITGPLIVNPNKEADIKAGMLGSMLNVNGVERTRKYQELAMQSRLKIPLLFGFDVIHGYKTTFPIPLAEAASWDLSAMELSARIAAIEAAASGIHWTFAPMVDISRDPRWGRVMEGAGEDTYLGTKIATARVKGFQGKLGDLNSVMACAKHFAAYGAAVGGREYNSVDLSDRMLWEVYLPPFKAAVDAGAATFMNAFNDINGIPSTGNKHLQRDILKGKWNYKGFVVSDWGSIGEMYTHGYSKDGIEAAYSAITAGSDMDMESNTYRNTLGQLLKDKRITVALIDDAVKRILRKKFELGLFEDPYRFCNKDRQEAALNNPEHAKAAREVAAKCIVLLKNDTNTLPLSKQTKTIGVIGPMVKPKRINHGFWAVNLKDVDSTYIVSQWEGIENKVGKNTKLLYAKGCDIEGESRAGFQEALDVANQSDVVIVSIGERYNMSGEAKSRSNIHLPGIQEELIKELQKTGKPIVVLINAGRPLVFNWIADNMPTVLYTWWLGSEAGNAIADVLFGDYNPAAKLPMTFPRTEGQIPIYYNHFNTGRPSINEEKLYKSSYIDLPNTPKFPFGYGLSYTNFNYSNLKLSNAKMKSNEKITVTMDISNTGKYDGEEIVQLYIQDQFASLIRPILELKDFQKIKLAAGETKTISFIIDNQKLSFYNNQLEFTSEPGTFNLFIGASSADIRLKSNFELVK
;
A
#
# COMPACT_ATOMS: atom_id res chain seq x y z
N MET A 1 -23.07 -4.19 35.29
CA MET A 1 -22.26 -3.82 34.10
C MET A 1 -22.75 -4.40 32.78
N LYS A 2 -23.22 -5.66 32.70
CA LYS A 2 -23.70 -6.26 31.41
C LYS A 2 -24.90 -5.52 30.78
N TYR A 3 -25.83 -4.99 31.56
CA TYR A 3 -27.03 -4.27 31.03
C TYR A 3 -26.73 -2.86 30.54
N ILE A 4 -25.75 -2.19 31.09
CA ILE A 4 -25.34 -0.81 30.63
C ILE A 4 -24.65 -0.87 29.29
N VAL A 5 -23.81 -1.86 29.05
CA VAL A 5 -23.11 -2.04 27.76
C VAL A 5 -24.09 -2.37 26.63
N SER A 6 -25.09 -3.22 26.88
CA SER A 6 -26.14 -3.58 25.92
C SER A 6 -27.01 -2.36 25.52
N THR A 7 -27.35 -1.51 26.51
CA THR A 7 -28.19 -0.33 26.27
C THR A 7 -27.44 0.76 25.49
N VAL A 8 -26.14 0.95 25.75
CA VAL A 8 -25.31 1.90 25.03
C VAL A 8 -25.07 1.44 23.58
N LEU A 9 -24.82 0.15 23.33
CA LEU A 9 -24.73 -0.41 21.97
C LEU A 9 -26.04 -0.22 21.19
N PHE A 10 -27.20 -0.45 21.83
CA PHE A 10 -28.51 -0.29 21.19
C PHE A 10 -28.83 1.18 20.88
N LEU A 11 -28.44 2.12 21.74
CA LEU A 11 -28.58 3.56 21.51
C LEU A 11 -27.68 4.07 20.35
N VAL A 12 -26.43 3.64 20.32
CA VAL A 12 -25.50 4.01 19.23
C VAL A 12 -25.99 3.46 17.89
N PHE A 13 -26.48 2.24 17.84
CA PHE A 13 -27.07 1.63 16.63
C PHE A 13 -28.34 2.35 16.19
N SER A 14 -29.20 2.73 17.13
CA SER A 14 -30.44 3.47 16.85
C SER A 14 -30.19 4.89 16.35
N ILE A 15 -29.19 5.59 16.89
CA ILE A 15 -28.82 6.94 16.44
C ILE A 15 -28.21 6.90 15.04
N SER A 16 -27.31 5.96 14.76
CA SER A 16 -26.69 5.80 13.44
C SER A 16 -27.72 5.43 12.37
N PHE A 17 -28.67 4.58 12.67
CA PHE A 17 -29.76 4.20 11.75
C PHE A 17 -30.72 5.35 11.48
N SER A 18 -31.03 6.16 12.50
CA SER A 18 -31.85 7.37 12.36
C SER A 18 -31.18 8.43 11.52
N GLN A 19 -29.86 8.67 11.71
CA GLN A 19 -29.10 9.64 10.94
C GLN A 19 -28.97 9.23 9.47
N SER A 20 -28.71 7.96 9.18
CA SER A 20 -28.64 7.43 7.81
C SER A 20 -29.99 7.60 7.08
N LYS A 21 -31.11 7.26 7.72
CA LYS A 21 -32.46 7.43 7.15
C LYS A 21 -32.78 8.89 6.88
N SER A 22 -32.34 9.82 7.73
CA SER A 22 -32.46 11.26 7.52
C SER A 22 -31.67 11.72 6.29
N ILE A 23 -30.44 11.25 6.08
CA ILE A 23 -29.63 11.56 4.91
C ILE A 23 -30.31 11.07 3.63
N ASP A 24 -30.81 9.84 3.62
CA ASP A 24 -31.52 9.29 2.45
C ASP A 24 -32.72 10.15 2.01
N LEU A 25 -33.52 10.60 2.97
CA LEU A 25 -34.65 11.48 2.67
C LEU A 25 -34.20 12.83 2.07
N ARG A 26 -33.08 13.38 2.56
CA ARG A 26 -32.50 14.63 2.05
C ARG A 26 -31.96 14.46 0.63
N VAL A 27 -31.29 13.35 0.36
CA VAL A 27 -30.76 12.98 -0.97
C VAL A 27 -31.91 12.87 -1.96
N GLU A 28 -32.99 12.15 -1.62
CA GLU A 28 -34.14 11.99 -2.49
C GLU A 28 -34.85 13.32 -2.75
N ALA A 29 -34.98 14.18 -1.73
CA ALA A 29 -35.57 15.49 -1.86
C ALA A 29 -34.76 16.44 -2.78
N LEU A 30 -33.41 16.35 -2.71
CA LEU A 30 -32.55 17.13 -3.58
C LEU A 30 -32.58 16.60 -5.01
N LEU A 31 -32.50 15.30 -5.20
CA LEU A 31 -32.52 14.63 -6.51
C LEU A 31 -33.77 15.00 -7.34
N LYS A 32 -34.93 15.10 -6.67
CA LYS A 32 -36.22 15.53 -7.32
C LYS A 32 -36.17 16.97 -7.84
N LYS A 33 -35.28 17.82 -7.32
CA LYS A 33 -35.15 19.23 -7.75
C LYS A 33 -34.13 19.41 -8.87
N MET A 34 -33.27 18.40 -9.11
CA MET A 34 -32.19 18.46 -10.10
C MET A 34 -32.75 18.30 -11.53
N THR A 35 -32.21 19.12 -12.45
CA THR A 35 -32.35 18.86 -13.89
C THR A 35 -31.47 17.68 -14.31
N LEU A 36 -31.70 17.19 -15.53
CA LEU A 36 -30.86 16.10 -16.07
C LEU A 36 -29.40 16.53 -16.20
N GLU A 37 -29.15 17.74 -16.66
CA GLU A 37 -27.82 18.31 -16.83
C GLU A 37 -27.11 18.42 -15.49
N GLU A 38 -27.78 18.91 -14.43
CA GLU A 38 -27.21 18.94 -13.08
C GLU A 38 -26.92 17.56 -12.54
N LYS A 39 -27.74 16.54 -12.83
CA LYS A 39 -27.47 15.14 -12.46
C LYS A 39 -26.23 14.61 -13.17
N ILE A 40 -26.13 14.80 -14.49
CA ILE A 40 -24.96 14.39 -15.26
C ILE A 40 -23.72 15.15 -14.77
N GLY A 41 -23.86 16.44 -14.44
CA GLY A 41 -22.77 17.24 -13.88
C GLY A 41 -22.17 16.63 -12.62
N GLN A 42 -22.98 16.09 -11.71
CA GLN A 42 -22.45 15.47 -10.49
C GLN A 42 -21.61 14.21 -10.73
N LEU A 43 -21.71 13.62 -11.92
CA LEU A 43 -20.95 12.41 -12.29
C LEU A 43 -19.59 12.72 -12.92
N ASN A 44 -19.15 13.98 -12.94
CA ASN A 44 -17.89 14.38 -13.55
C ASN A 44 -16.92 14.96 -12.53
N GLN A 45 -15.64 14.66 -12.73
CA GLN A 45 -14.52 15.20 -11.98
C GLN A 45 -13.51 15.85 -12.94
N TYR A 46 -13.09 17.09 -12.63
CA TYR A 46 -12.06 17.81 -13.37
C TYR A 46 -10.82 18.03 -12.53
N THR A 47 -9.64 18.03 -13.16
CA THR A 47 -8.40 18.46 -12.52
C THR A 47 -8.29 19.98 -12.45
N ASP A 48 -7.43 20.45 -11.55
CA ASP A 48 -7.01 21.86 -11.51
C ASP A 48 -5.96 22.16 -12.58
N ASP A 49 -5.61 23.45 -12.74
CA ASP A 49 -4.74 23.94 -13.83
C ASP A 49 -3.25 23.72 -13.58
N TRP A 50 -2.88 23.03 -12.52
CA TRP A 50 -1.50 22.66 -12.29
C TRP A 50 -1.35 21.16 -12.07
N ASN A 51 -0.26 20.64 -12.58
CA ASN A 51 0.00 19.21 -12.62
C ASN A 51 0.73 18.76 -11.33
N ILE A 52 0.01 18.05 -10.43
CA ILE A 52 0.62 17.34 -9.30
C ILE A 52 0.62 15.84 -9.62
N THR A 53 -0.50 15.32 -10.11
CA THR A 53 -0.70 13.91 -10.49
C THR A 53 -1.42 13.85 -11.82
N GLY A 54 -1.05 12.94 -12.70
CA GLY A 54 -1.61 12.80 -14.04
C GLY A 54 -1.19 13.89 -15.03
N PRO A 55 -1.65 13.83 -16.28
CA PRO A 55 -1.39 14.82 -17.31
C PRO A 55 -2.13 16.13 -17.03
N LEU A 56 -1.53 17.26 -17.45
CA LEU A 56 -2.19 18.55 -17.36
C LEU A 56 -3.30 18.65 -18.40
N ILE A 57 -4.56 18.75 -17.93
CA ILE A 57 -5.71 19.03 -18.79
C ILE A 57 -6.27 20.39 -18.41
N VAL A 58 -6.22 21.33 -19.34
CA VAL A 58 -6.78 22.66 -19.16
C VAL A 58 -8.20 22.69 -19.70
N ASN A 59 -9.18 22.89 -18.82
CA ASN A 59 -10.57 23.10 -19.20
C ASN A 59 -10.93 24.59 -19.11
N PRO A 60 -11.04 25.31 -20.25
CA PRO A 60 -11.29 26.76 -20.25
C PRO A 60 -12.67 27.15 -19.70
N ASN A 61 -13.61 26.21 -19.66
CA ASN A 61 -14.97 26.45 -19.17
C ASN A 61 -15.15 26.03 -17.69
N LYS A 62 -14.11 25.59 -17.01
CA LYS A 62 -14.18 25.03 -15.65
C LYS A 62 -14.99 25.88 -14.66
N GLU A 63 -14.66 27.17 -14.54
CA GLU A 63 -15.37 28.06 -13.61
C GLU A 63 -16.84 28.27 -14.01
N ALA A 64 -17.14 28.34 -15.31
CA ALA A 64 -18.53 28.45 -15.79
C ALA A 64 -19.35 27.19 -15.50
N ASP A 65 -18.72 26.02 -15.69
CA ASP A 65 -19.35 24.72 -15.39
C ASP A 65 -19.63 24.56 -13.90
N ILE A 66 -18.71 24.97 -13.04
CA ILE A 66 -18.91 24.95 -11.59
C ILE A 66 -20.11 25.84 -11.20
N LYS A 67 -20.16 27.08 -11.69
CA LYS A 67 -21.27 28.04 -11.44
C LYS A 67 -22.61 27.53 -11.97
N ALA A 68 -22.58 26.79 -13.06
CA ALA A 68 -23.78 26.16 -13.63
C ALA A 68 -24.23 24.90 -12.89
N GLY A 69 -23.46 24.39 -11.91
CA GLY A 69 -23.72 23.13 -11.20
C GLY A 69 -23.43 21.87 -12.02
N MET A 70 -22.60 21.99 -13.04
CA MET A 70 -22.27 20.96 -14.03
C MET A 70 -21.00 20.15 -13.64
N LEU A 71 -20.58 20.22 -12.37
CA LEU A 71 -19.40 19.51 -11.86
C LEU A 71 -19.65 18.97 -10.46
N GLY A 72 -19.28 17.70 -10.22
CA GLY A 72 -19.46 17.02 -8.93
C GLY A 72 -18.25 17.10 -8.03
N SER A 73 -17.05 17.05 -8.61
CA SER A 73 -15.80 17.07 -7.86
C SER A 73 -14.63 17.65 -8.66
N MET A 74 -13.57 18.00 -7.94
CA MET A 74 -12.29 18.39 -8.54
C MET A 74 -11.13 17.60 -7.94
N LEU A 75 -10.12 17.35 -8.77
CA LEU A 75 -8.85 16.72 -8.42
C LEU A 75 -7.71 17.75 -8.42
N ASN A 76 -6.67 17.53 -7.64
CA ASN A 76 -5.47 18.35 -7.59
C ASN A 76 -5.66 19.80 -7.08
N VAL A 77 -6.76 20.07 -6.45
CA VAL A 77 -6.99 21.35 -5.74
C VAL A 77 -6.48 21.21 -4.32
N ASN A 78 -5.48 21.98 -3.92
CA ASN A 78 -4.94 21.94 -2.57
C ASN A 78 -4.80 23.31 -1.93
N GLY A 79 -4.83 23.31 -0.60
CA GLY A 79 -4.78 24.53 0.21
C GLY A 79 -6.15 25.20 0.36
N VAL A 80 -6.39 25.71 1.57
CA VAL A 80 -7.70 26.23 1.98
C VAL A 80 -8.17 27.42 1.13
N GLU A 81 -7.28 28.25 0.64
CA GLU A 81 -7.62 29.40 -0.19
C GLU A 81 -8.21 28.96 -1.54
N ARG A 82 -7.55 27.97 -2.16
CA ARG A 82 -7.93 27.48 -3.49
C ARG A 82 -9.19 26.61 -3.43
N THR A 83 -9.30 25.71 -2.46
CA THR A 83 -10.52 24.91 -2.23
C THR A 83 -11.71 25.80 -1.90
N ARG A 84 -11.52 26.86 -1.08
CA ARG A 84 -12.56 27.84 -0.79
C ARG A 84 -13.03 28.59 -2.03
N LYS A 85 -12.10 29.06 -2.88
CA LYS A 85 -12.42 29.75 -4.15
C LYS A 85 -13.38 28.90 -4.99
N TYR A 86 -13.05 27.65 -5.26
CA TYR A 86 -13.89 26.77 -6.07
C TYR A 86 -15.23 26.44 -5.40
N GLN A 87 -15.23 26.30 -4.07
CA GLN A 87 -16.48 26.07 -3.34
C GLN A 87 -17.41 27.30 -3.41
N GLU A 88 -16.85 28.53 -3.36
CA GLU A 88 -17.61 29.77 -3.53
C GLU A 88 -18.26 29.85 -4.93
N LEU A 89 -17.59 29.37 -5.97
CA LEU A 89 -18.17 29.26 -7.30
C LEU A 89 -19.34 28.25 -7.34
N ALA A 90 -19.18 27.08 -6.70
CA ALA A 90 -20.23 26.07 -6.62
C ALA A 90 -21.50 26.58 -5.88
N MET A 91 -21.29 27.42 -4.85
CA MET A 91 -22.38 28.03 -4.11
C MET A 91 -23.19 29.10 -4.91
N GLN A 92 -22.68 29.50 -6.08
CA GLN A 92 -23.44 30.35 -7.02
C GLN A 92 -24.41 29.55 -7.91
N SER A 93 -24.29 28.22 -7.97
CA SER A 93 -25.18 27.36 -8.73
C SER A 93 -26.62 27.38 -8.17
N ARG A 94 -27.59 27.05 -9.01
CA ARG A 94 -29.03 27.07 -8.66
C ARG A 94 -29.37 26.26 -7.40
N LEU A 95 -28.78 25.07 -7.25
CA LEU A 95 -29.03 24.17 -6.12
C LEU A 95 -27.96 24.23 -5.03
N LYS A 96 -26.91 25.01 -5.23
CA LYS A 96 -25.83 25.19 -4.28
C LYS A 96 -25.26 23.85 -3.78
N ILE A 97 -25.04 22.90 -4.71
CA ILE A 97 -24.46 21.60 -4.39
C ILE A 97 -22.92 21.78 -4.24
N PRO A 98 -22.35 21.47 -3.07
CA PRO A 98 -20.92 21.64 -2.84
C PRO A 98 -20.08 20.64 -3.67
N LEU A 99 -18.84 21.04 -4.03
CA LEU A 99 -17.86 20.18 -4.67
C LEU A 99 -17.21 19.22 -3.66
N LEU A 100 -16.78 18.05 -4.15
CA LEU A 100 -15.78 17.23 -3.49
C LEU A 100 -14.38 17.62 -4.00
N PHE A 101 -13.39 17.65 -3.13
CA PHE A 101 -11.99 17.85 -3.50
C PHE A 101 -11.20 16.58 -3.23
N GLY A 102 -10.69 15.97 -4.31
CA GLY A 102 -9.87 14.75 -4.28
C GLY A 102 -8.38 15.06 -4.44
N PHE A 103 -7.53 14.21 -3.87
CA PHE A 103 -6.09 14.33 -3.99
C PHE A 103 -5.40 12.97 -3.76
N ASP A 104 -4.25 12.73 -4.43
CA ASP A 104 -3.46 11.53 -4.23
C ASP A 104 -2.58 11.64 -2.97
N VAL A 105 -3.17 11.38 -1.81
CA VAL A 105 -2.48 11.33 -0.52
C VAL A 105 -2.10 9.88 -0.24
N ILE A 106 -1.14 9.34 -1.01
CA ILE A 106 -0.82 7.91 -1.01
C ILE A 106 -0.05 7.49 0.25
N HIS A 107 1.00 8.23 0.61
CA HIS A 107 1.81 7.95 1.80
C HIS A 107 2.23 9.23 2.55
N GLY A 108 1.29 10.14 2.71
CA GLY A 108 1.45 11.41 3.40
C GLY A 108 1.00 12.60 2.58
N TYR A 109 0.84 13.73 3.21
CA TYR A 109 0.53 15.01 2.56
C TYR A 109 1.77 15.93 2.61
N LYS A 110 1.96 16.78 3.63
CA LYS A 110 3.24 17.47 3.85
C LYS A 110 4.24 16.52 4.52
N THR A 111 3.85 15.93 5.64
CA THR A 111 4.63 14.88 6.29
C THR A 111 4.54 13.63 5.42
N THR A 112 5.64 13.30 4.75
CA THR A 112 5.71 12.10 3.89
C THR A 112 6.20 10.93 4.74
N PHE A 113 5.41 9.87 4.78
CA PHE A 113 5.73 8.59 5.42
C PHE A 113 6.47 7.67 4.45
N PRO A 114 6.99 6.52 4.92
CA PRO A 114 7.51 5.51 4.02
C PRO A 114 6.50 5.10 2.94
N ILE A 115 7.00 4.67 1.79
CA ILE A 115 6.12 4.11 0.76
C ILE A 115 5.31 2.94 1.32
N PRO A 116 4.09 2.67 0.84
CA PRO A 116 3.22 1.62 1.41
C PRO A 116 3.86 0.24 1.46
N LEU A 117 4.70 -0.14 0.48
CA LEU A 117 5.44 -1.39 0.51
C LEU A 117 6.46 -1.45 1.67
N ALA A 118 7.10 -0.33 1.99
CA ALA A 118 7.98 -0.22 3.15
C ALA A 118 7.19 -0.31 4.46
N GLU A 119 6.04 0.39 4.55
CA GLU A 119 5.16 0.26 5.72
C GLU A 119 4.70 -1.19 5.91
N ALA A 120 4.40 -1.92 4.82
CA ALA A 120 4.06 -3.33 4.87
C ALA A 120 5.18 -4.18 5.48
N ALA A 121 6.46 -3.82 5.25
CA ALA A 121 7.60 -4.49 5.87
C ALA A 121 7.66 -4.33 7.40
N SER A 122 7.01 -3.32 7.97
CA SER A 122 6.93 -3.15 9.42
C SER A 122 6.05 -4.19 10.13
N TRP A 123 5.10 -4.79 9.42
CA TRP A 123 4.04 -5.67 9.96
C TRP A 123 3.32 -5.06 11.18
N ASP A 124 3.33 -3.74 11.29
CA ASP A 124 2.74 -2.97 12.38
C ASP A 124 1.49 -2.23 11.91
N LEU A 125 0.34 -2.87 12.04
CA LEU A 125 -0.95 -2.33 11.59
C LEU A 125 -1.29 -1.01 12.26
N SER A 126 -0.87 -0.81 13.50
CA SER A 126 -1.10 0.44 14.25
C SER A 126 -0.27 1.59 13.67
N ALA A 127 0.98 1.31 13.26
CA ALA A 127 1.83 2.29 12.60
C ALA A 127 1.25 2.72 11.24
N MET A 128 0.70 1.76 10.47
CA MET A 128 0.06 2.03 9.17
C MET A 128 -1.28 2.79 9.32
N GLU A 129 -2.05 2.52 10.38
CA GLU A 129 -3.25 3.30 10.71
C GLU A 129 -2.88 4.72 11.12
N LEU A 130 -1.81 4.89 11.91
CA LEU A 130 -1.31 6.20 12.36
C LEU A 130 -0.80 7.05 11.18
N SER A 131 0.01 6.48 10.27
CA SER A 131 0.50 7.21 9.09
C SER A 131 -0.64 7.71 8.21
N ALA A 132 -1.62 6.85 7.93
CA ALA A 132 -2.82 7.22 7.18
C ALA A 132 -3.68 8.27 7.93
N ARG A 133 -3.75 8.20 9.27
CA ARG A 133 -4.46 9.19 10.10
C ARG A 133 -3.80 10.56 10.02
N ILE A 134 -2.48 10.65 10.15
CA ILE A 134 -1.75 11.91 10.06
C ILE A 134 -1.87 12.50 8.65
N ALA A 135 -1.73 11.67 7.63
CA ALA A 135 -1.96 12.08 6.25
C ALA A 135 -3.36 12.67 6.02
N ALA A 136 -4.40 12.05 6.61
CA ALA A 136 -5.77 12.55 6.57
C ALA A 136 -5.95 13.87 7.33
N ILE A 137 -5.32 14.04 8.49
CA ILE A 137 -5.37 15.28 9.28
C ILE A 137 -4.82 16.46 8.47
N GLU A 138 -3.62 16.29 7.88
CA GLU A 138 -2.98 17.33 7.07
C GLU A 138 -3.77 17.64 5.79
N ALA A 139 -4.24 16.62 5.08
CA ALA A 139 -5.02 16.78 3.86
C ALA A 139 -6.38 17.47 4.15
N ALA A 140 -7.12 17.00 5.15
CA ALA A 140 -8.41 17.59 5.53
C ALA A 140 -8.24 19.02 6.02
N ALA A 141 -7.17 19.33 6.77
CA ALA A 141 -6.84 20.69 7.19
C ALA A 141 -6.52 21.60 5.98
N SER A 142 -6.06 21.04 4.87
CA SER A 142 -5.78 21.74 3.61
C SER A 142 -6.98 21.80 2.64
N GLY A 143 -8.17 21.44 3.12
CA GLY A 143 -9.42 21.54 2.34
C GLY A 143 -9.75 20.32 1.49
N ILE A 144 -8.99 19.21 1.63
CA ILE A 144 -9.23 17.97 0.91
C ILE A 144 -10.31 17.13 1.61
N HIS A 145 -11.23 16.56 0.83
CA HIS A 145 -12.33 15.74 1.34
C HIS A 145 -12.11 14.24 1.08
N TRP A 146 -11.25 13.90 0.13
CA TRP A 146 -11.16 12.60 -0.49
C TRP A 146 -9.73 12.28 -0.93
N THR A 147 -9.20 11.13 -0.52
CA THR A 147 -7.92 10.62 -1.02
C THR A 147 -8.12 9.42 -1.94
N PHE A 148 -7.27 9.29 -2.97
CA PHE A 148 -7.22 8.12 -3.84
C PHE A 148 -6.26 7.06 -3.27
N ALA A 149 -6.49 6.70 -2.01
CA ALA A 149 -5.78 5.69 -1.23
C ALA A 149 -6.76 5.01 -0.25
N PRO A 150 -6.48 3.75 0.18
CA PRO A 150 -5.29 2.96 -0.09
C PRO A 150 -5.32 2.22 -1.43
N MET A 151 -4.14 2.01 -2.03
CA MET A 151 -3.96 0.98 -3.05
C MET A 151 -3.88 -0.37 -2.34
N VAL A 152 -4.72 -1.31 -2.76
CA VAL A 152 -4.89 -2.63 -2.11
C VAL A 152 -4.66 -3.79 -3.08
N ASP A 153 -4.08 -3.51 -4.23
CA ASP A 153 -3.68 -4.52 -5.20
C ASP A 153 -2.60 -5.45 -4.62
N ILE A 154 -2.81 -6.75 -4.77
CA ILE A 154 -1.77 -7.75 -4.53
C ILE A 154 -0.89 -7.83 -5.77
N SER A 155 0.44 -7.77 -5.59
CA SER A 155 1.39 -7.91 -6.68
C SER A 155 2.41 -9.01 -6.40
N ARG A 156 2.61 -9.88 -7.40
CA ARG A 156 3.60 -10.97 -7.39
C ARG A 156 4.70 -10.76 -8.42
N ASP A 157 4.73 -9.58 -9.03
CA ASP A 157 5.72 -9.20 -10.03
C ASP A 157 6.41 -7.89 -9.65
N PRO A 158 7.65 -7.93 -9.14
CA PRO A 158 8.39 -6.74 -8.74
C PRO A 158 8.81 -5.85 -9.92
N ARG A 159 8.62 -6.29 -11.17
CA ARG A 159 8.84 -5.45 -12.35
C ARG A 159 7.78 -4.37 -12.50
N TRP A 160 6.57 -4.59 -11.96
CA TRP A 160 5.51 -3.58 -11.92
C TRP A 160 5.93 -2.40 -11.05
N GLY A 161 5.88 -1.18 -11.61
CA GLY A 161 6.35 0.02 -10.91
C GLY A 161 5.52 0.38 -9.69
N ARG A 162 4.21 0.15 -9.75
CA ARG A 162 3.26 0.47 -8.68
C ARG A 162 3.29 -0.52 -7.51
N VAL A 163 4.12 -1.56 -7.55
CA VAL A 163 4.32 -2.44 -6.39
C VAL A 163 4.66 -1.66 -5.12
N MET A 164 5.31 -0.50 -5.26
CA MET A 164 5.65 0.40 -4.16
C MET A 164 4.42 0.95 -3.41
N GLU A 165 3.27 1.00 -4.05
CA GLU A 165 2.04 1.58 -3.48
C GLU A 165 1.23 0.58 -2.65
N GLY A 166 1.53 -0.72 -2.75
CA GLY A 166 0.73 -1.82 -2.18
C GLY A 166 1.34 -2.48 -0.96
N ALA A 167 0.74 -3.60 -0.59
CA ALA A 167 1.11 -4.41 0.57
C ALA A 167 2.02 -5.61 0.23
N GLY A 168 2.43 -5.76 -1.03
CA GLY A 168 3.25 -6.87 -1.49
C GLY A 168 2.43 -8.04 -2.04
N GLU A 169 2.93 -9.29 -1.83
CA GLU A 169 2.44 -10.48 -2.51
C GLU A 169 1.37 -11.28 -1.76
N ASP A 170 1.24 -11.03 -0.44
CA ASP A 170 0.39 -11.86 0.42
C ASP A 170 -1.00 -11.28 0.63
N THR A 171 -2.01 -12.10 0.36
CA THR A 171 -3.42 -11.73 0.45
C THR A 171 -3.86 -11.46 1.89
N TYR A 172 -3.39 -12.25 2.88
CA TYR A 172 -3.80 -12.06 4.28
C TYR A 172 -3.21 -10.78 4.86
N LEU A 173 -1.92 -10.55 4.67
CA LEU A 173 -1.25 -9.31 5.09
C LEU A 173 -1.90 -8.09 4.41
N GLY A 174 -2.12 -8.15 3.08
CA GLY A 174 -2.79 -7.11 2.32
C GLY A 174 -4.20 -6.80 2.81
N THR A 175 -4.95 -7.82 3.20
CA THR A 175 -6.30 -7.69 3.80
C THR A 175 -6.26 -6.92 5.14
N LYS A 176 -5.28 -7.22 5.99
CA LYS A 176 -5.11 -6.52 7.28
C LYS A 176 -4.69 -5.07 7.08
N ILE A 177 -3.76 -4.84 6.16
CA ILE A 177 -3.26 -3.49 5.81
C ILE A 177 -4.37 -2.64 5.20
N ALA A 178 -5.17 -3.19 4.28
CA ALA A 178 -6.32 -2.50 3.71
C ALA A 178 -7.28 -1.97 4.79
N THR A 179 -7.60 -2.82 5.78
CA THR A 179 -8.44 -2.43 6.91
C THR A 179 -7.82 -1.31 7.75
N ALA A 180 -6.53 -1.42 8.09
CA ALA A 180 -5.84 -0.42 8.90
C ALA A 180 -5.78 0.94 8.20
N ARG A 181 -5.42 0.96 6.91
CA ARG A 181 -5.31 2.22 6.16
C ARG A 181 -6.66 2.90 5.91
N VAL A 182 -7.73 2.14 5.59
CA VAL A 182 -9.08 2.71 5.48
C VAL A 182 -9.50 3.36 6.80
N LYS A 183 -9.29 2.68 7.93
CA LYS A 183 -9.57 3.23 9.27
C LYS A 183 -8.71 4.47 9.55
N GLY A 184 -7.44 4.43 9.18
CA GLY A 184 -6.53 5.56 9.31
C GLY A 184 -7.05 6.78 8.56
N PHE A 185 -7.32 6.71 7.27
CA PHE A 185 -7.80 7.84 6.47
C PHE A 185 -9.16 8.34 6.92
N GLN A 186 -10.12 7.45 7.16
CA GLN A 186 -11.50 7.86 7.41
C GLN A 186 -11.80 8.16 8.88
N GLY A 187 -11.25 7.41 9.84
CA GLY A 187 -11.67 7.51 11.22
C GLY A 187 -13.19 7.52 11.33
N LYS A 188 -13.73 8.62 11.85
CA LYS A 188 -15.17 8.91 11.76
C LYS A 188 -15.42 9.86 10.60
N LEU A 189 -16.00 9.35 9.54
CA LEU A 189 -16.31 10.14 8.35
C LEU A 189 -17.20 11.34 8.71
N GLY A 190 -16.83 12.52 8.22
CA GLY A 190 -17.47 13.80 8.55
C GLY A 190 -16.79 14.57 9.68
N ASP A 191 -15.85 14.00 10.40
CA ASP A 191 -14.97 14.76 11.29
C ASP A 191 -13.99 15.62 10.46
N LEU A 192 -13.58 16.76 11.01
CA LEU A 192 -12.68 17.70 10.31
C LEU A 192 -11.26 17.13 10.07
N ASN A 193 -10.90 16.07 10.73
CA ASN A 193 -9.61 15.37 10.60
C ASN A 193 -9.71 14.08 9.79
N SER A 194 -10.77 13.90 9.00
CA SER A 194 -11.00 12.71 8.18
C SER A 194 -11.13 13.04 6.71
N VAL A 195 -10.72 12.12 5.85
CA VAL A 195 -10.97 12.16 4.41
C VAL A 195 -11.60 10.84 3.98
N MET A 196 -12.42 10.88 2.93
CA MET A 196 -12.90 9.64 2.31
C MET A 196 -11.72 8.83 1.78
N ALA A 197 -11.65 7.55 2.12
CA ALA A 197 -10.73 6.60 1.51
C ALA A 197 -11.28 6.09 0.18
N CYS A 198 -10.37 5.77 -0.74
CA CYS A 198 -10.67 5.17 -2.03
C CYS A 198 -9.83 3.92 -2.22
N ALA A 199 -10.45 2.74 -2.08
CA ALA A 199 -9.75 1.49 -2.35
C ALA A 199 -9.52 1.34 -3.86
N LYS A 200 -8.27 1.16 -4.27
CA LYS A 200 -7.88 1.09 -5.67
C LYS A 200 -6.85 -0.02 -5.91
N HIS A 201 -6.72 -0.52 -7.13
CA HIS A 201 -7.56 -0.31 -8.30
C HIS A 201 -8.44 -1.54 -8.54
N PHE A 202 -9.74 -1.37 -8.59
CA PHE A 202 -10.69 -2.49 -8.62
C PHE A 202 -10.89 -3.02 -10.05
N ALA A 203 -10.26 -4.19 -10.43
CA ALA A 203 -9.51 -5.07 -9.58
C ALA A 203 -8.34 -5.74 -10.34
N ALA A 204 -7.51 -6.44 -9.54
CA ALA A 204 -6.44 -7.31 -10.03
C ALA A 204 -5.34 -6.63 -10.87
N TYR A 205 -5.14 -5.32 -10.73
CA TYR A 205 -4.15 -4.56 -11.49
C TYR A 205 -2.70 -5.03 -11.24
N GLY A 206 -2.39 -5.49 -10.03
CA GLY A 206 -1.09 -6.07 -9.70
C GLY A 206 -0.79 -7.42 -10.38
N ALA A 207 -1.73 -7.97 -11.16
CA ALA A 207 -1.56 -9.18 -11.97
C ALA A 207 -1.25 -8.90 -13.45
N ALA A 208 -1.01 -7.63 -13.81
CA ALA A 208 -0.73 -7.23 -15.20
C ALA A 208 0.40 -8.06 -15.82
N VAL A 209 0.16 -8.56 -17.04
CA VAL A 209 1.07 -9.48 -17.73
C VAL A 209 2.48 -8.89 -17.88
N GLY A 210 3.47 -9.60 -17.35
CA GLY A 210 4.88 -9.21 -17.41
C GLY A 210 5.24 -8.01 -16.52
N GLY A 211 4.42 -7.68 -15.52
CA GLY A 211 4.61 -6.52 -14.66
C GLY A 211 4.55 -5.19 -15.41
N ARG A 212 3.91 -5.17 -16.59
CA ARG A 212 3.81 -3.97 -17.43
C ARG A 212 2.59 -3.16 -17.01
N GLU A 213 2.83 -1.88 -16.80
CA GLU A 213 1.78 -0.93 -16.48
C GLU A 213 0.69 -0.91 -17.56
N TYR A 214 -0.57 -0.75 -17.18
CA TYR A 214 -1.75 -0.66 -18.06
C TYR A 214 -2.02 -1.90 -18.91
N ASN A 215 -1.39 -3.04 -18.61
CA ASN A 215 -1.50 -4.25 -19.42
C ASN A 215 -2.64 -5.16 -18.96
N SER A 216 -3.04 -6.06 -19.87
CA SER A 216 -4.10 -7.04 -19.65
C SER A 216 -3.82 -7.97 -18.48
N VAL A 217 -4.91 -8.47 -17.90
CA VAL A 217 -4.91 -9.50 -16.86
C VAL A 217 -5.74 -10.67 -17.34
N ASP A 218 -5.12 -11.85 -17.39
CA ASP A 218 -5.80 -13.11 -17.70
C ASP A 218 -5.62 -14.07 -16.52
N LEU A 219 -6.70 -14.39 -15.83
CA LEU A 219 -6.67 -15.23 -14.63
C LEU A 219 -8.00 -15.95 -14.39
N SER A 220 -7.94 -17.09 -13.71
CA SER A 220 -9.14 -17.81 -13.33
C SER A 220 -9.96 -17.07 -12.28
N ASP A 221 -11.28 -17.29 -12.27
CA ASP A 221 -12.18 -16.77 -11.24
C ASP A 221 -11.69 -17.15 -9.83
N ARG A 222 -11.20 -18.38 -9.65
CA ARG A 222 -10.63 -18.82 -8.37
C ARG A 222 -9.47 -17.91 -7.91
N MET A 223 -8.52 -17.62 -8.80
CA MET A 223 -7.41 -16.71 -8.47
C MET A 223 -7.90 -15.31 -8.17
N LEU A 224 -8.90 -14.82 -8.90
CA LEU A 224 -9.53 -13.54 -8.62
C LEU A 224 -10.11 -13.50 -7.19
N TRP A 225 -10.89 -14.52 -6.82
CA TRP A 225 -11.55 -14.60 -5.51
C TRP A 225 -10.59 -14.91 -4.35
N GLU A 226 -9.57 -15.74 -4.55
CA GLU A 226 -8.65 -16.13 -3.48
C GLU A 226 -7.52 -15.13 -3.24
N VAL A 227 -7.09 -14.41 -4.27
CA VAL A 227 -5.89 -13.58 -4.18
C VAL A 227 -6.18 -12.09 -4.28
N TYR A 228 -6.91 -11.67 -5.33
CA TYR A 228 -6.99 -10.26 -5.67
C TYR A 228 -8.20 -9.53 -5.06
N LEU A 229 -9.32 -10.19 -4.85
CA LEU A 229 -10.53 -9.58 -4.28
C LEU A 229 -10.53 -9.42 -2.74
N PRO A 230 -9.88 -10.28 -1.92
CA PRO A 230 -10.01 -10.21 -0.47
C PRO A 230 -9.59 -8.87 0.16
N PRO A 231 -8.50 -8.19 -0.26
CA PRO A 231 -8.18 -6.86 0.27
C PRO A 231 -9.26 -5.80 -0.03
N PHE A 232 -9.90 -5.88 -1.19
CA PHE A 232 -11.03 -5.01 -1.54
C PHE A 232 -12.26 -5.30 -0.67
N LYS A 233 -12.55 -6.60 -0.42
CA LYS A 233 -13.63 -6.96 0.51
C LYS A 233 -13.37 -6.42 1.90
N ALA A 234 -12.13 -6.51 2.37
CA ALA A 234 -11.73 -5.93 3.66
C ALA A 234 -11.91 -4.40 3.70
N ALA A 235 -11.61 -3.71 2.60
CA ALA A 235 -11.87 -2.28 2.47
C ALA A 235 -13.37 -1.96 2.53
N VAL A 236 -14.24 -2.78 1.90
CA VAL A 236 -15.71 -2.66 2.05
C VAL A 236 -16.12 -2.83 3.51
N ASP A 237 -15.61 -3.88 4.17
CA ASP A 237 -15.95 -4.19 5.57
C ASP A 237 -15.43 -3.13 6.56
N ALA A 238 -14.32 -2.48 6.22
CA ALA A 238 -13.80 -1.32 6.96
C ALA A 238 -14.56 -0.01 6.66
N GLY A 239 -15.52 -0.03 5.73
CA GLY A 239 -16.37 1.10 5.40
C GLY A 239 -15.77 2.09 4.42
N ALA A 240 -14.87 1.68 3.51
CA ALA A 240 -14.29 2.55 2.48
C ALA A 240 -15.38 3.33 1.74
N ALA A 241 -15.24 4.65 1.70
CA ALA A 241 -16.27 5.54 1.15
C ALA A 241 -16.38 5.44 -0.36
N THR A 242 -15.26 5.16 -1.05
CA THR A 242 -15.19 5.09 -2.51
C THR A 242 -14.28 3.95 -2.98
N PHE A 243 -14.46 3.57 -4.23
CA PHE A 243 -13.60 2.67 -4.98
C PHE A 243 -13.19 3.33 -6.29
N MET A 244 -12.04 2.97 -6.81
CA MET A 244 -11.58 3.40 -8.13
C MET A 244 -11.41 2.18 -9.03
N ASN A 245 -11.87 2.27 -10.28
CA ASN A 245 -11.63 1.21 -11.28
C ASN A 245 -10.14 1.06 -11.56
N ALA A 246 -9.75 -0.12 -12.03
CA ALA A 246 -8.42 -0.34 -12.58
C ALA A 246 -8.39 0.01 -14.08
N PHE A 247 -7.21 0.34 -14.61
CA PHE A 247 -6.98 0.60 -16.03
C PHE A 247 -7.02 -0.68 -16.88
N ASN A 248 -6.60 -1.81 -16.30
CA ASN A 248 -6.49 -3.07 -17.02
C ASN A 248 -7.85 -3.66 -17.38
N ASP A 249 -7.85 -4.48 -18.42
CA ASP A 249 -8.91 -5.47 -18.64
C ASP A 249 -8.65 -6.73 -17.80
N ILE A 250 -9.73 -7.42 -17.47
CA ILE A 250 -9.68 -8.78 -16.91
C ILE A 250 -10.41 -9.70 -17.86
N ASN A 251 -9.69 -10.72 -18.36
CA ASN A 251 -10.23 -11.71 -19.29
C ASN A 251 -10.90 -11.04 -20.52
N GLY A 252 -10.29 -9.95 -21.02
CA GLY A 252 -10.75 -9.19 -22.18
C GLY A 252 -11.85 -8.17 -21.93
N ILE A 253 -12.25 -7.91 -20.67
CA ILE A 253 -13.23 -6.88 -20.31
C ILE A 253 -12.56 -5.79 -19.50
N PRO A 254 -12.48 -4.53 -19.98
CA PRO A 254 -11.93 -3.41 -19.22
C PRO A 254 -12.63 -3.28 -17.87
N SER A 255 -11.87 -3.14 -16.78
CA SER A 255 -12.40 -3.09 -15.41
C SER A 255 -13.45 -1.98 -15.24
N THR A 256 -13.26 -0.84 -15.91
CA THR A 256 -14.20 0.29 -15.93
C THR A 256 -15.56 -0.07 -16.54
N GLY A 257 -15.60 -0.98 -17.53
CA GLY A 257 -16.83 -1.50 -18.17
C GLY A 257 -17.28 -2.86 -17.66
N ASN A 258 -16.63 -3.41 -16.63
CA ASN A 258 -16.88 -4.77 -16.16
C ASN A 258 -18.07 -4.82 -15.17
N LYS A 259 -19.23 -5.18 -15.70
CA LYS A 259 -20.47 -5.31 -14.93
C LYS A 259 -20.35 -6.38 -13.83
N HIS A 260 -19.68 -7.52 -14.10
CA HIS A 260 -19.52 -8.56 -13.11
C HIS A 260 -18.77 -8.07 -11.86
N LEU A 261 -17.66 -7.35 -12.05
CA LEU A 261 -16.92 -6.77 -10.93
C LEU A 261 -17.77 -5.78 -10.13
N GLN A 262 -18.38 -4.81 -10.82
CA GLN A 262 -18.94 -3.64 -10.14
C GLN A 262 -20.40 -3.86 -9.69
N ARG A 263 -21.26 -4.43 -10.57
CA ARG A 263 -22.67 -4.65 -10.21
C ARG A 263 -22.88 -5.94 -9.44
N ASP A 264 -22.31 -7.06 -9.95
CA ASP A 264 -22.66 -8.35 -9.35
C ASP A 264 -21.85 -8.58 -8.07
N ILE A 265 -20.53 -8.30 -8.06
CA ILE A 265 -19.67 -8.51 -6.89
C ILE A 265 -19.77 -7.32 -5.93
N LEU A 266 -19.27 -6.13 -6.32
CA LEU A 266 -19.09 -5.01 -5.40
C LEU A 266 -20.44 -4.49 -4.87
N LYS A 267 -21.33 -4.05 -5.77
CA LYS A 267 -22.61 -3.46 -5.38
C LYS A 267 -23.68 -4.50 -5.02
N GLY A 268 -23.65 -5.68 -5.63
CA GLY A 268 -24.55 -6.79 -5.39
C GLY A 268 -24.14 -7.65 -4.20
N LYS A 269 -23.22 -8.62 -4.41
CA LYS A 269 -22.82 -9.63 -3.41
C LYS A 269 -22.26 -9.00 -2.12
N TRP A 270 -21.45 -7.93 -2.24
CA TRP A 270 -20.89 -7.23 -1.07
C TRP A 270 -21.76 -6.08 -0.56
N ASN A 271 -22.87 -5.78 -1.24
CA ASN A 271 -23.83 -4.74 -0.83
C ASN A 271 -23.20 -3.38 -0.56
N TYR A 272 -22.18 -3.00 -1.36
CA TYR A 272 -21.45 -1.76 -1.21
C TYR A 272 -22.32 -0.52 -1.46
N LYS A 273 -22.25 0.46 -0.55
CA LYS A 273 -23.12 1.65 -0.55
C LYS A 273 -22.41 2.95 -0.97
N GLY A 274 -21.09 2.94 -1.09
CA GLY A 274 -20.33 4.07 -1.61
C GLY A 274 -20.46 4.20 -3.13
N PHE A 275 -19.67 5.07 -3.74
CA PHE A 275 -19.61 5.22 -5.19
C PHE A 275 -18.27 4.75 -5.77
N VAL A 276 -18.29 4.46 -7.06
CA VAL A 276 -17.12 4.04 -7.84
C VAL A 276 -16.75 5.18 -8.79
N VAL A 277 -15.50 5.64 -8.72
CA VAL A 277 -14.94 6.57 -9.69
C VAL A 277 -14.10 5.78 -10.71
N SER A 278 -14.11 6.21 -11.97
CA SER A 278 -13.16 5.71 -12.96
C SER A 278 -11.74 6.10 -12.58
N ASP A 279 -10.74 5.38 -13.05
CA ASP A 279 -9.39 5.94 -13.06
C ASP A 279 -9.27 7.02 -14.14
N TRP A 280 -8.13 7.71 -14.19
CA TRP A 280 -7.89 8.86 -15.05
C TRP A 280 -8.15 8.56 -16.53
N GLY A 281 -9.23 9.12 -17.06
CA GLY A 281 -9.62 8.92 -18.46
C GLY A 281 -10.12 7.52 -18.82
N SER A 282 -10.17 6.56 -17.89
CA SER A 282 -10.36 5.14 -18.19
C SER A 282 -11.70 4.79 -18.84
N ILE A 283 -12.74 5.66 -18.72
CA ILE A 283 -13.96 5.47 -19.49
C ILE A 283 -13.69 5.69 -20.98
N GLY A 284 -13.00 6.77 -21.32
CA GLY A 284 -12.63 7.06 -22.72
C GLY A 284 -11.66 6.02 -23.30
N GLU A 285 -10.77 5.49 -22.49
CA GLU A 285 -9.76 4.49 -22.90
C GLU A 285 -10.37 3.16 -23.37
N MET A 286 -11.63 2.85 -23.01
CA MET A 286 -12.30 1.65 -23.54
C MET A 286 -12.42 1.65 -25.06
N TYR A 287 -12.34 2.81 -25.72
CA TYR A 287 -12.21 2.91 -27.17
C TYR A 287 -10.83 2.41 -27.63
N THR A 288 -9.76 2.84 -26.96
CA THR A 288 -8.40 2.40 -27.26
C THR A 288 -8.17 0.92 -26.99
N HIS A 289 -8.85 0.34 -25.97
CA HIS A 289 -8.90 -1.09 -25.74
C HIS A 289 -9.55 -1.88 -26.89
N GLY A 290 -10.26 -1.21 -27.84
CA GLY A 290 -11.06 -1.88 -28.86
C GLY A 290 -12.33 -2.56 -28.31
N TYR A 291 -12.72 -2.23 -27.08
CA TYR A 291 -13.91 -2.75 -26.43
C TYR A 291 -15.17 -1.95 -26.78
N SER A 292 -15.05 -0.65 -26.85
CA SER A 292 -16.13 0.26 -27.23
C SER A 292 -15.80 0.93 -28.57
N LYS A 293 -16.77 1.04 -29.49
CA LYS A 293 -16.53 1.60 -30.82
C LYS A 293 -16.40 3.13 -30.82
N ASP A 294 -16.95 3.79 -29.79
CA ASP A 294 -16.97 5.25 -29.63
C ASP A 294 -17.24 5.63 -28.17
N GLY A 295 -17.23 6.94 -27.87
CA GLY A 295 -17.51 7.45 -26.52
C GLY A 295 -18.93 7.18 -26.03
N ILE A 296 -19.92 7.02 -26.92
CA ILE A 296 -21.31 6.67 -26.54
C ILE A 296 -21.36 5.23 -26.00
N GLU A 297 -20.70 4.29 -26.68
CA GLU A 297 -20.58 2.90 -26.22
C GLU A 297 -19.75 2.79 -24.94
N ALA A 298 -18.68 3.59 -24.82
CA ALA A 298 -17.87 3.65 -23.62
C ALA A 298 -18.70 4.13 -22.40
N ALA A 299 -19.45 5.23 -22.54
CA ALA A 299 -20.34 5.69 -21.48
C ALA A 299 -21.42 4.67 -21.13
N TYR A 300 -22.02 4.02 -22.14
CA TYR A 300 -23.00 2.98 -21.94
C TYR A 300 -22.44 1.82 -21.12
N SER A 301 -21.28 1.32 -21.51
CA SER A 301 -20.60 0.22 -20.81
C SER A 301 -20.25 0.60 -19.37
N ALA A 302 -19.65 1.76 -19.14
CA ALA A 302 -19.25 2.22 -17.81
C ALA A 302 -20.43 2.42 -16.86
N ILE A 303 -21.46 3.17 -17.26
CA ILE A 303 -22.60 3.49 -16.38
C ILE A 303 -23.44 2.25 -16.08
N THR A 304 -23.61 1.34 -17.06
CA THR A 304 -24.33 0.08 -16.85
C THR A 304 -23.52 -0.89 -16.00
N ALA A 305 -22.19 -0.90 -16.14
CA ALA A 305 -21.32 -1.67 -15.29
C ALA A 305 -21.31 -1.18 -13.84
N GLY A 306 -21.55 0.11 -13.59
CA GLY A 306 -21.62 0.65 -12.23
C GLY A 306 -20.53 1.65 -11.88
N SER A 307 -19.77 2.18 -12.84
CA SER A 307 -18.90 3.34 -12.65
C SER A 307 -19.79 4.56 -12.43
N ASP A 308 -19.70 5.21 -11.26
CA ASP A 308 -20.60 6.27 -10.86
C ASP A 308 -20.06 7.66 -11.21
N MET A 309 -18.75 7.83 -11.30
CA MET A 309 -18.12 9.12 -11.61
C MET A 309 -17.02 8.95 -12.66
N ASP A 310 -17.02 9.86 -13.62
CA ASP A 310 -16.03 9.97 -14.71
C ASP A 310 -14.91 10.92 -14.30
N MET A 311 -13.71 10.38 -14.13
CA MET A 311 -12.50 11.17 -13.89
C MET A 311 -11.89 11.58 -15.23
N GLU A 312 -11.97 12.87 -15.57
CA GLU A 312 -11.27 13.57 -16.64
C GLU A 312 -11.64 13.20 -18.08
N SER A 313 -12.30 12.08 -18.39
CA SER A 313 -12.60 11.72 -19.79
C SER A 313 -13.67 12.61 -20.44
N ASN A 314 -14.51 13.27 -19.67
CA ASN A 314 -15.71 14.01 -20.12
C ASN A 314 -16.71 13.15 -20.90
N THR A 315 -16.56 11.84 -20.89
CA THR A 315 -17.39 10.92 -21.68
C THR A 315 -18.84 10.94 -21.19
N TYR A 316 -19.06 10.92 -19.88
CA TYR A 316 -20.43 11.02 -19.31
C TYR A 316 -21.10 12.34 -19.66
N ARG A 317 -20.36 13.45 -19.49
CA ARG A 317 -20.87 14.77 -19.80
C ARG A 317 -21.38 14.88 -21.24
N ASN A 318 -20.59 14.34 -22.17
CA ASN A 318 -20.83 14.51 -23.61
C ASN A 318 -21.88 13.54 -24.18
N THR A 319 -22.17 12.40 -23.50
CA THR A 319 -22.89 11.30 -24.14
C THR A 319 -24.11 10.77 -23.39
N LEU A 320 -24.18 10.90 -22.04
CA LEU A 320 -25.30 10.32 -21.27
C LEU A 320 -26.67 10.91 -21.67
N GLY A 321 -26.71 12.19 -22.03
CA GLY A 321 -27.95 12.82 -22.54
C GLY A 321 -28.44 12.18 -23.84
N GLN A 322 -27.52 11.81 -24.76
CA GLN A 322 -27.87 11.11 -25.99
C GLN A 322 -28.32 9.67 -25.70
N LEU A 323 -27.64 8.93 -24.82
CA LEU A 323 -28.06 7.58 -24.43
C LEU A 323 -29.47 7.53 -23.83
N LEU A 324 -29.85 8.55 -23.06
CA LEU A 324 -31.21 8.68 -22.54
C LEU A 324 -32.23 8.96 -23.65
N LYS A 325 -31.92 9.89 -24.57
CA LYS A 325 -32.79 10.23 -25.72
C LYS A 325 -33.00 9.00 -26.60
N ASP A 326 -31.97 8.18 -26.79
CA ASP A 326 -32.04 6.94 -27.56
C ASP A 326 -32.65 5.77 -26.77
N LYS A 327 -33.07 6.00 -25.52
CA LYS A 327 -33.69 5.01 -24.60
C LYS A 327 -32.78 3.80 -24.33
N ARG A 328 -31.46 3.93 -24.47
CA ARG A 328 -30.47 2.90 -24.18
C ARG A 328 -30.21 2.76 -22.69
N ILE A 329 -30.37 3.85 -21.92
CA ILE A 329 -30.32 3.88 -20.46
C ILE A 329 -31.58 4.53 -19.90
N THR A 330 -31.78 4.41 -18.60
CA THR A 330 -32.87 5.04 -17.89
C THR A 330 -32.37 6.14 -16.96
N VAL A 331 -33.22 7.14 -16.65
CA VAL A 331 -32.88 8.16 -15.64
C VAL A 331 -32.57 7.53 -14.28
N ALA A 332 -33.24 6.42 -13.93
CA ALA A 332 -33.00 5.72 -12.68
C ALA A 332 -31.54 5.21 -12.52
N LEU A 333 -30.88 4.91 -13.63
CA LEU A 333 -29.46 4.48 -13.62
C LEU A 333 -28.52 5.65 -13.29
N ILE A 334 -28.81 6.84 -13.84
CA ILE A 334 -28.11 8.09 -13.50
C ILE A 334 -28.41 8.46 -12.04
N ASP A 335 -29.67 8.36 -11.62
CA ASP A 335 -30.09 8.66 -10.26
C ASP A 335 -29.41 7.79 -9.20
N ASP A 336 -29.15 6.50 -9.47
CA ASP A 336 -28.39 5.64 -8.57
C ASP A 336 -26.96 6.18 -8.34
N ALA A 337 -26.27 6.56 -9.40
CA ALA A 337 -24.91 7.13 -9.31
C ALA A 337 -24.91 8.48 -8.56
N VAL A 338 -25.81 9.39 -8.92
CA VAL A 338 -25.96 10.70 -8.26
C VAL A 338 -26.26 10.56 -6.77
N LYS A 339 -27.18 9.65 -6.40
CA LYS A 339 -27.55 9.40 -4.99
C LYS A 339 -26.33 8.99 -4.16
N ARG A 340 -25.48 8.13 -4.69
CA ARG A 340 -24.27 7.66 -4.01
C ARG A 340 -23.30 8.81 -3.74
N ILE A 341 -23.09 9.69 -4.71
CA ILE A 341 -22.22 10.87 -4.59
C ILE A 341 -22.81 11.89 -3.61
N LEU A 342 -24.09 12.24 -3.76
CA LEU A 342 -24.77 13.19 -2.87
C LEU A 342 -24.77 12.71 -1.42
N ARG A 343 -24.98 11.41 -1.19
CA ARG A 343 -24.90 10.81 0.15
C ARG A 343 -23.55 11.13 0.81
N LYS A 344 -22.43 10.97 0.11
CA LYS A 344 -21.10 11.27 0.65
C LYS A 344 -20.93 12.75 0.97
N LYS A 345 -21.45 13.64 0.15
CA LYS A 345 -21.45 15.09 0.43
C LYS A 345 -22.24 15.43 1.71
N PHE A 346 -23.39 14.76 1.95
CA PHE A 346 -24.15 14.91 3.19
C PHE A 346 -23.41 14.30 4.39
N GLU A 347 -22.84 13.11 4.25
CA GLU A 347 -22.05 12.43 5.31
C GLU A 347 -20.84 13.27 5.74
N LEU A 348 -20.24 14.02 4.83
CA LEU A 348 -19.15 14.96 5.10
C LEU A 348 -19.62 16.28 5.74
N GLY A 349 -20.94 16.53 5.84
CA GLY A 349 -21.50 17.77 6.38
C GLY A 349 -21.33 18.99 5.49
N LEU A 350 -21.05 18.80 4.19
CA LEU A 350 -20.81 19.90 3.24
C LEU A 350 -22.07 20.72 2.91
N PHE A 351 -23.26 20.15 3.09
CA PHE A 351 -24.53 20.88 2.92
C PHE A 351 -24.88 21.76 4.12
N GLU A 352 -24.41 21.41 5.31
CA GLU A 352 -24.53 22.21 6.53
C GLU A 352 -23.57 23.40 6.51
N ASP A 353 -22.32 23.14 6.14
CA ASP A 353 -21.30 24.17 5.96
C ASP A 353 -20.34 23.73 4.83
N PRO A 354 -20.45 24.30 3.62
CA PRO A 354 -19.58 23.96 2.49
C PRO A 354 -18.14 24.38 2.68
N TYR A 355 -17.84 25.26 3.66
CA TYR A 355 -16.51 25.81 3.93
C TYR A 355 -15.85 25.21 5.16
N ARG A 356 -16.46 24.24 5.82
CA ARG A 356 -16.01 23.67 7.11
C ARG A 356 -14.57 23.14 7.09
N PHE A 357 -14.07 22.74 5.93
CA PHE A 357 -12.67 22.30 5.74
C PHE A 357 -11.72 23.44 5.38
N CYS A 358 -12.22 24.65 5.09
CA CYS A 358 -11.43 25.78 4.64
C CYS A 358 -11.09 26.73 5.81
N ASN A 359 -10.19 26.32 6.70
CA ASN A 359 -9.71 27.11 7.83
C ASN A 359 -8.18 27.23 7.83
N LYS A 360 -7.66 28.44 7.65
CA LYS A 360 -6.23 28.72 7.51
C LYS A 360 -5.42 28.38 8.77
N ASP A 361 -5.93 28.75 9.95
CA ASP A 361 -5.23 28.49 11.22
C ASP A 361 -5.12 27.00 11.48
N ARG A 362 -6.16 26.23 11.14
CA ARG A 362 -6.14 24.76 11.22
C ARG A 362 -5.15 24.15 10.23
N GLN A 363 -5.07 24.68 9.01
CA GLN A 363 -4.09 24.24 8.02
C GLN A 363 -2.66 24.48 8.54
N GLU A 364 -2.35 25.68 9.01
CA GLU A 364 -1.03 26.04 9.55
C GLU A 364 -0.67 25.15 10.73
N ALA A 365 -1.58 24.98 11.68
CA ALA A 365 -1.37 24.13 12.84
C ALA A 365 -1.11 22.65 12.48
N ALA A 366 -1.87 22.09 11.54
CA ALA A 366 -1.71 20.71 11.11
C ALA A 366 -0.39 20.49 10.35
N LEU A 367 -0.08 21.38 9.41
CA LEU A 367 1.12 21.25 8.59
C LEU A 367 2.44 21.52 9.34
N ASN A 368 2.39 22.20 10.47
CA ASN A 368 3.57 22.51 11.29
C ASN A 368 3.59 21.75 12.63
N ASN A 369 2.81 20.70 12.77
CA ASN A 369 2.78 19.91 14.00
C ASN A 369 4.04 19.02 14.10
N PRO A 370 4.93 19.23 15.10
CA PRO A 370 6.17 18.45 15.25
C PRO A 370 5.92 16.97 15.57
N GLU A 371 4.77 16.62 16.16
CA GLU A 371 4.44 15.23 16.43
C GLU A 371 4.24 14.41 15.14
N HIS A 372 3.90 15.05 14.01
CA HIS A 372 3.81 14.38 12.72
C HIS A 372 5.19 13.93 12.22
N ALA A 373 6.21 14.79 12.32
CA ALA A 373 7.58 14.43 11.95
C ALA A 373 8.14 13.34 12.88
N LYS A 374 7.86 13.42 14.18
CA LYS A 374 8.24 12.39 15.14
C LYS A 374 7.60 11.03 14.79
N ALA A 375 6.30 11.03 14.49
CA ALA A 375 5.60 9.81 14.06
C ALA A 375 6.19 9.25 12.74
N ALA A 376 6.51 10.11 11.77
CA ALA A 376 7.14 9.70 10.52
C ALA A 376 8.51 9.04 10.76
N ARG A 377 9.33 9.57 11.67
CA ARG A 377 10.61 8.96 12.08
C ARG A 377 10.41 7.57 12.71
N GLU A 378 9.47 7.45 13.65
CA GLU A 378 9.18 6.18 14.33
C GLU A 378 8.67 5.12 13.36
N VAL A 379 7.75 5.49 12.45
CA VAL A 379 7.24 4.58 11.42
C VAL A 379 8.36 4.19 10.46
N ALA A 380 9.18 5.14 10.01
CA ALA A 380 10.30 4.88 9.10
C ALA A 380 11.32 3.89 9.67
N ALA A 381 11.69 4.03 10.94
CA ALA A 381 12.61 3.10 11.60
C ALA A 381 12.05 1.66 11.64
N LYS A 382 10.73 1.50 11.83
CA LYS A 382 10.04 0.20 11.83
C LYS A 382 10.01 -0.48 10.46
N CYS A 383 10.32 0.24 9.37
CA CYS A 383 10.25 -0.28 8.00
C CYS A 383 11.58 -0.82 7.48
N ILE A 384 12.70 -0.50 8.11
CA ILE A 384 14.04 -0.88 7.67
C ILE A 384 14.28 -2.36 7.92
N VAL A 385 14.57 -3.12 6.85
CA VAL A 385 14.82 -4.55 6.93
C VAL A 385 16.32 -4.82 7.02
N LEU A 386 16.76 -5.45 8.10
CA LEU A 386 18.12 -5.97 8.22
C LEU A 386 18.20 -7.31 7.47
N LEU A 387 18.91 -7.33 6.34
CA LEU A 387 19.07 -8.54 5.51
C LEU A 387 20.29 -9.38 5.92
N LYS A 388 21.38 -8.73 6.35
CA LYS A 388 22.60 -9.40 6.80
C LYS A 388 23.31 -8.57 7.87
N ASN A 389 23.92 -9.25 8.84
CA ASN A 389 24.83 -8.68 9.85
C ASN A 389 25.79 -9.74 10.37
N ASP A 390 26.44 -10.46 9.43
CA ASP A 390 27.25 -11.66 9.72
C ASP A 390 28.45 -11.40 10.64
N THR A 391 29.00 -10.18 10.59
CA THR A 391 30.14 -9.74 11.40
C THR A 391 29.74 -8.96 12.65
N ASN A 392 28.44 -8.81 12.92
CA ASN A 392 27.92 -7.98 14.01
C ASN A 392 28.46 -6.53 13.96
N THR A 393 28.63 -5.97 12.75
CA THR A 393 29.06 -4.58 12.56
C THR A 393 28.00 -3.61 13.08
N LEU A 394 26.74 -3.97 12.98
CA LEU A 394 25.61 -3.21 13.54
C LEU A 394 25.17 -3.79 14.89
N PRO A 395 24.71 -2.94 15.84
CA PRO A 395 24.67 -1.47 15.74
C PRO A 395 26.07 -0.85 15.84
N LEU A 396 26.28 0.28 15.15
CA LEU A 396 27.53 1.04 15.20
C LEU A 396 27.72 1.67 16.58
N SER A 397 28.97 1.72 17.02
CA SER A 397 29.32 2.46 18.24
C SER A 397 29.21 3.97 18.00
N LYS A 398 28.53 4.69 18.91
CA LYS A 398 28.52 6.16 18.95
C LYS A 398 29.90 6.76 19.28
N GLN A 399 30.90 5.91 19.58
CA GLN A 399 32.28 6.30 19.86
C GLN A 399 33.22 6.09 18.67
N THR A 400 32.70 5.64 17.52
CA THR A 400 33.46 5.49 16.27
C THR A 400 34.07 6.85 15.89
N LYS A 401 35.39 6.91 15.67
CA LYS A 401 36.10 8.19 15.47
C LYS A 401 35.89 8.75 14.08
N THR A 402 35.90 7.91 13.05
CA THR A 402 35.74 8.34 11.66
C THR A 402 34.79 7.43 10.91
N ILE A 403 33.75 8.00 10.32
CA ILE A 403 32.78 7.28 9.49
C ILE A 403 32.80 7.86 8.08
N GLY A 404 33.07 7.00 7.10
CA GLY A 404 32.91 7.32 5.69
C GLY A 404 31.46 7.10 5.26
N VAL A 405 30.82 8.10 4.68
CA VAL A 405 29.44 8.00 4.17
C VAL A 405 29.49 8.22 2.66
N ILE A 406 29.33 7.14 1.92
CA ILE A 406 29.60 7.09 0.47
C ILE A 406 28.31 6.75 -0.27
N GLY A 407 28.14 7.33 -1.45
CA GLY A 407 27.06 6.94 -2.36
C GLY A 407 26.19 8.09 -2.84
N PRO A 408 25.47 7.86 -3.96
CA PRO A 408 24.63 8.88 -4.60
C PRO A 408 23.36 9.21 -3.83
N MET A 409 22.95 8.37 -2.86
CA MET A 409 21.71 8.53 -2.08
C MET A 409 21.90 9.34 -0.78
N VAL A 410 23.15 9.66 -0.40
CA VAL A 410 23.48 10.19 0.93
C VAL A 410 22.93 11.59 1.17
N LYS A 411 23.19 12.54 0.27
CA LYS A 411 22.84 13.96 0.43
C LYS A 411 21.53 14.39 -0.21
N PRO A 412 21.06 13.80 -1.34
CA PRO A 412 19.81 14.25 -1.94
C PRO A 412 18.61 14.01 -1.04
N LYS A 413 17.85 15.07 -0.76
CA LYS A 413 16.67 15.00 0.14
C LYS A 413 15.48 14.33 -0.52
N ARG A 414 15.13 14.75 -1.75
CA ARG A 414 13.93 14.30 -2.46
C ARG A 414 13.92 12.81 -2.77
N ILE A 415 15.10 12.18 -2.85
CA ILE A 415 15.21 10.76 -3.17
C ILE A 415 14.54 9.87 -2.12
N ASN A 416 14.52 10.32 -0.87
CA ASN A 416 13.91 9.60 0.24
C ASN A 416 12.38 9.60 0.23
N HIS A 417 11.77 10.53 -0.52
CA HIS A 417 10.31 10.61 -0.63
C HIS A 417 9.71 9.49 -1.47
N GLY A 418 10.42 9.01 -2.49
CA GLY A 418 9.85 8.08 -3.45
C GLY A 418 8.87 8.75 -4.42
N PHE A 419 8.15 7.92 -5.17
CA PHE A 419 7.07 8.34 -6.06
C PHE A 419 5.79 8.62 -5.26
N TRP A 420 4.84 9.35 -5.80
CA TRP A 420 3.57 9.73 -5.15
C TRP A 420 3.71 10.56 -3.85
N ALA A 421 4.87 11.16 -3.60
CA ALA A 421 4.97 12.18 -2.58
C ALA A 421 4.35 13.48 -3.09
N VAL A 422 3.52 14.11 -2.25
CA VAL A 422 2.86 15.38 -2.61
C VAL A 422 3.92 16.46 -2.77
N ASN A 423 4.03 16.99 -3.98
CA ASN A 423 4.96 18.07 -4.30
C ASN A 423 4.23 19.41 -4.14
N LEU A 424 4.18 19.91 -2.93
CA LEU A 424 3.62 21.23 -2.65
C LEU A 424 4.56 22.28 -3.23
N LYS A 425 4.09 23.07 -4.20
CA LYS A 425 4.90 24.07 -4.94
C LYS A 425 5.64 25.07 -4.03
N ASP A 426 5.00 25.41 -2.92
CA ASP A 426 5.47 26.46 -2.00
C ASP A 426 6.09 25.90 -0.72
N VAL A 427 6.27 24.57 -0.61
CA VAL A 427 6.87 23.93 0.55
C VAL A 427 8.34 23.67 0.28
N ASP A 428 9.19 24.41 0.99
CA ASP A 428 10.63 24.20 0.99
C ASP A 428 10.96 22.75 1.44
N SER A 429 11.93 22.14 0.77
CA SER A 429 12.45 20.80 1.12
C SER A 429 13.23 20.79 2.45
N THR A 430 13.28 21.90 3.18
CA THR A 430 13.99 22.00 4.47
C THR A 430 13.45 21.07 5.54
N TYR A 431 12.16 20.66 5.44
CA TYR A 431 11.57 19.69 6.38
C TYR A 431 11.99 18.22 6.12
N ILE A 432 12.72 17.96 5.04
CA ILE A 432 13.19 16.62 4.70
C ILE A 432 14.60 16.44 5.27
N VAL A 433 14.80 15.38 6.03
CA VAL A 433 16.11 15.01 6.59
C VAL A 433 16.81 14.03 5.66
N SER A 434 17.94 14.47 5.06
CA SER A 434 18.79 13.59 4.25
C SER A 434 19.49 12.55 5.13
N GLN A 435 20.03 11.49 4.52
CA GLN A 435 20.80 10.48 5.26
C GLN A 435 22.05 11.09 5.89
N TRP A 436 22.70 12.04 5.20
CA TRP A 436 23.82 12.79 5.74
C TRP A 436 23.44 13.53 7.03
N GLU A 437 22.39 14.37 6.96
CA GLU A 437 21.93 15.16 8.11
C GLU A 437 21.51 14.26 9.30
N GLY A 438 20.82 13.14 9.02
CA GLY A 438 20.42 12.20 10.07
C GLY A 438 21.61 11.56 10.79
N ILE A 439 22.63 11.14 10.04
CA ILE A 439 23.88 10.57 10.62
C ILE A 439 24.65 11.67 11.36
N GLU A 440 24.82 12.85 10.78
CA GLU A 440 25.52 13.99 11.39
C GLU A 440 24.87 14.40 12.72
N ASN A 441 23.56 14.53 12.77
CA ASN A 441 22.80 14.81 13.98
C ASN A 441 22.98 13.73 15.06
N LYS A 442 23.10 12.47 14.64
CA LYS A 442 23.22 11.33 15.55
C LYS A 442 24.58 11.24 16.23
N VAL A 443 25.67 11.45 15.49
CA VAL A 443 27.05 11.25 16.02
C VAL A 443 27.60 12.51 16.69
N GLY A 444 27.09 13.68 16.37
CA GLY A 444 27.53 14.95 16.94
C GLY A 444 28.99 15.28 16.60
N LYS A 445 29.65 16.05 17.46
CA LYS A 445 31.01 16.60 17.20
C LYS A 445 32.18 15.63 17.49
N ASN A 446 31.89 14.47 18.09
CA ASN A 446 32.93 13.54 18.54
C ASN A 446 33.37 12.56 17.43
N THR A 447 32.61 12.45 16.36
CA THR A 447 32.88 11.60 15.20
C THR A 447 33.16 12.46 13.97
N LYS A 448 34.26 12.20 13.29
CA LYS A 448 34.55 12.80 11.99
C LYS A 448 33.77 12.09 10.90
N LEU A 449 32.90 12.82 10.19
CA LEU A 449 32.24 12.32 9.00
C LEU A 449 32.99 12.72 7.75
N LEU A 450 33.22 11.75 6.86
CA LEU A 450 33.80 11.96 5.54
C LEU A 450 32.77 11.58 4.48
N TYR A 451 32.70 12.34 3.41
CA TYR A 451 31.74 12.11 2.34
C TYR A 451 32.42 11.92 0.99
N ALA A 452 31.95 10.99 0.18
CA ALA A 452 32.19 10.92 -1.25
C ALA A 452 30.90 10.44 -1.96
N LYS A 453 30.62 11.02 -3.12
CA LYS A 453 29.51 10.53 -3.94
C LYS A 453 29.80 9.17 -4.58
N GLY A 454 31.04 8.92 -4.95
CA GLY A 454 31.51 7.71 -5.60
C GLY A 454 31.06 7.55 -7.05
N CYS A 455 29.75 7.45 -7.28
CA CYS A 455 29.17 7.37 -8.63
C CYS A 455 27.82 8.07 -8.70
N ASP A 456 27.27 8.19 -9.90
CA ASP A 456 25.86 8.54 -10.09
C ASP A 456 24.95 7.32 -9.88
N ILE A 457 23.63 7.56 -9.77
CA ILE A 457 22.65 6.47 -9.66
C ILE A 457 22.63 5.67 -10.96
N GLU A 458 22.71 6.35 -12.08
CA GLU A 458 22.74 5.80 -13.44
C GLU A 458 24.03 6.26 -14.15
N GLY A 459 24.44 5.54 -15.19
CA GLY A 459 25.62 5.87 -15.96
C GLY A 459 26.83 5.01 -15.57
N GLU A 460 27.95 5.24 -16.26
CA GLU A 460 29.16 4.38 -16.21
C GLU A 460 30.42 5.14 -15.74
N SER A 461 30.28 6.38 -15.27
CA SER A 461 31.40 7.21 -14.87
C SER A 461 32.01 6.74 -13.55
N ARG A 462 33.30 6.37 -13.58
CA ARG A 462 34.11 6.00 -12.42
C ARG A 462 34.90 7.18 -11.82
N ALA A 463 34.64 8.40 -12.27
CA ALA A 463 35.43 9.59 -11.88
C ALA A 463 35.47 9.82 -10.35
N GLY A 464 34.41 9.44 -9.63
CA GLY A 464 34.34 9.56 -8.16
C GLY A 464 34.89 8.37 -7.38
N PHE A 465 35.35 7.30 -8.02
CA PHE A 465 35.81 6.08 -7.31
C PHE A 465 37.06 6.34 -6.46
N GLN A 466 38.02 7.11 -6.97
CA GLN A 466 39.25 7.41 -6.21
C GLN A 466 38.92 8.20 -4.96
N GLU A 467 38.07 9.24 -5.02
CA GLU A 467 37.62 9.99 -3.86
C GLU A 467 36.93 9.07 -2.83
N ALA A 468 36.08 8.15 -3.30
CA ALA A 468 35.41 7.19 -2.45
C ALA A 468 36.39 6.23 -1.74
N LEU A 469 37.41 5.76 -2.44
CA LEU A 469 38.48 4.93 -1.87
C LEU A 469 39.31 5.71 -0.84
N ASP A 470 39.63 6.98 -1.11
CA ASP A 470 40.37 7.84 -0.17
C ASP A 470 39.58 8.08 1.12
N VAL A 471 38.24 8.31 0.99
CA VAL A 471 37.33 8.42 2.14
C VAL A 471 37.28 7.09 2.90
N ALA A 472 37.13 5.96 2.21
CA ALA A 472 37.06 4.65 2.86
C ALA A 472 38.34 4.33 3.62
N ASN A 473 39.53 4.56 3.03
CA ASN A 473 40.82 4.29 3.67
C ASN A 473 41.02 5.11 4.95
N GLN A 474 40.49 6.34 5.03
CA GLN A 474 40.59 7.21 6.19
C GLN A 474 39.53 6.90 7.27
N SER A 475 38.62 5.95 7.02
CA SER A 475 37.48 5.67 7.91
C SER A 475 37.68 4.40 8.72
N ASP A 476 37.08 4.36 9.91
CA ASP A 476 37.01 3.17 10.75
C ASP A 476 35.90 2.21 10.25
N VAL A 477 34.82 2.79 9.73
CA VAL A 477 33.68 2.07 9.11
C VAL A 477 33.13 2.90 7.95
N VAL A 478 32.61 2.23 6.95
CA VAL A 478 32.05 2.84 5.74
C VAL A 478 30.56 2.52 5.64
N ILE A 479 29.73 3.53 5.48
CA ILE A 479 28.31 3.40 5.16
C ILE A 479 28.16 3.71 3.67
N VAL A 480 27.67 2.74 2.88
CA VAL A 480 27.46 2.92 1.44
C VAL A 480 25.97 2.93 1.14
N SER A 481 25.47 4.05 0.61
CA SER A 481 24.07 4.21 0.28
C SER A 481 23.83 4.27 -1.24
N ILE A 482 23.12 3.25 -1.73
CA ILE A 482 22.83 2.99 -3.15
C ILE A 482 21.35 2.72 -3.38
N GLY A 483 20.94 2.59 -4.64
CA GLY A 483 19.57 2.18 -4.97
C GLY A 483 19.00 2.81 -6.22
N GLU A 484 17.66 2.93 -6.25
CA GLU A 484 16.88 3.55 -7.32
C GLU A 484 16.61 5.03 -7.04
N ARG A 485 16.57 5.84 -8.10
CA ARG A 485 16.03 7.19 -8.03
C ARG A 485 14.51 7.15 -7.80
N TYR A 486 13.97 8.13 -7.07
CA TYR A 486 12.55 8.23 -6.66
C TYR A 486 11.52 8.00 -7.76
N ASN A 487 11.87 8.17 -9.04
CA ASN A 487 10.99 7.99 -10.20
C ASN A 487 11.32 6.73 -11.04
N MET A 488 12.03 5.76 -10.46
CA MET A 488 12.30 4.48 -11.11
C MET A 488 11.29 3.39 -10.73
N SER A 489 10.53 3.60 -9.65
CA SER A 489 9.34 2.84 -9.28
C SER A 489 8.15 3.79 -9.13
N GLY A 490 6.93 3.33 -9.37
CA GLY A 490 5.69 4.10 -9.38
C GLY A 490 4.89 3.85 -10.64
N GLU A 491 3.89 4.67 -10.89
CA GLU A 491 3.05 4.57 -12.07
C GLU A 491 3.85 4.85 -13.36
N ALA A 492 3.59 4.06 -14.39
CA ALA A 492 4.31 4.07 -15.67
C ALA A 492 5.84 3.86 -15.52
N LYS A 493 6.25 3.11 -14.47
CA LYS A 493 7.66 2.81 -14.17
C LYS A 493 7.94 1.31 -14.09
N SER A 494 7.33 0.53 -14.98
CA SER A 494 7.69 -0.88 -15.15
C SER A 494 9.13 -1.02 -15.63
N ARG A 495 9.87 -1.96 -15.03
CA ARG A 495 11.26 -2.25 -15.41
C ARG A 495 11.41 -3.71 -15.79
N SER A 496 11.94 -3.98 -16.98
CA SER A 496 12.29 -5.35 -17.40
C SER A 496 13.53 -5.88 -16.68
N ASN A 497 14.46 -4.99 -16.37
CA ASN A 497 15.66 -5.26 -15.58
C ASN A 497 15.51 -4.55 -14.23
N ILE A 498 15.46 -5.32 -13.14
CA ILE A 498 15.34 -4.84 -11.77
C ILE A 498 16.65 -4.98 -10.96
N HIS A 499 17.80 -5.03 -11.63
CA HIS A 499 19.10 -4.86 -10.99
C HIS A 499 19.32 -3.42 -10.52
N LEU A 500 20.30 -3.23 -9.64
CA LEU A 500 20.79 -1.90 -9.29
C LEU A 500 21.19 -1.14 -10.56
N PRO A 501 20.75 0.11 -10.73
CA PRO A 501 21.11 0.88 -11.91
C PRO A 501 22.58 1.32 -11.92
N GLY A 502 23.14 1.55 -13.09
CA GLY A 502 24.50 2.07 -13.29
C GLY A 502 25.58 1.13 -12.73
N ILE A 503 26.64 1.75 -12.22
CA ILE A 503 27.84 1.05 -11.70
C ILE A 503 27.93 1.05 -10.16
N GLN A 504 26.81 1.15 -9.48
CA GLN A 504 26.76 1.20 -8.00
C GLN A 504 27.33 -0.08 -7.36
N GLU A 505 27.07 -1.25 -7.93
CA GLU A 505 27.66 -2.52 -7.47
C GLU A 505 29.18 -2.56 -7.68
N GLU A 506 29.67 -2.00 -8.80
CA GLU A 506 31.10 -1.88 -9.07
C GLU A 506 31.82 -1.02 -8.02
N LEU A 507 31.19 0.10 -7.61
CA LEU A 507 31.72 0.93 -6.52
C LEU A 507 31.89 0.12 -5.23
N ILE A 508 30.92 -0.71 -4.86
CA ILE A 508 31.01 -1.56 -3.66
C ILE A 508 32.14 -2.59 -3.81
N LYS A 509 32.29 -3.19 -4.99
CA LYS A 509 33.40 -4.13 -5.28
C LYS A 509 34.77 -3.49 -5.08
N GLU A 510 34.94 -2.23 -5.50
CA GLU A 510 36.19 -1.51 -5.27
C GLU A 510 36.37 -1.14 -3.78
N LEU A 511 35.33 -0.66 -3.11
CA LEU A 511 35.38 -0.35 -1.68
C LEU A 511 35.70 -1.59 -0.81
N GLN A 512 35.20 -2.77 -1.17
CA GLN A 512 35.48 -4.02 -0.45
C GLN A 512 37.01 -4.31 -0.40
N LYS A 513 37.75 -3.95 -1.43
CA LYS A 513 39.20 -4.16 -1.49
C LYS A 513 40.00 -3.39 -0.42
N THR A 514 39.39 -2.35 0.16
CA THR A 514 40.00 -1.58 1.26
C THR A 514 40.10 -2.38 2.58
N GLY A 515 39.35 -3.49 2.68
CA GLY A 515 39.28 -4.29 3.90
C GLY A 515 38.57 -3.63 5.08
N LYS A 516 37.94 -2.46 4.87
CA LYS A 516 37.21 -1.75 5.92
C LYS A 516 35.83 -2.40 6.16
N PRO A 517 35.30 -2.36 7.38
CA PRO A 517 33.91 -2.74 7.63
C PRO A 517 32.97 -1.85 6.80
N ILE A 518 32.08 -2.48 6.01
CA ILE A 518 31.14 -1.78 5.13
C ILE A 518 29.71 -2.15 5.51
N VAL A 519 28.87 -1.15 5.68
CA VAL A 519 27.42 -1.26 5.83
C VAL A 519 26.77 -0.78 4.55
N VAL A 520 26.02 -1.65 3.88
CA VAL A 520 25.31 -1.30 2.63
C VAL A 520 23.86 -0.98 2.91
N LEU A 521 23.40 0.20 2.47
CA LEU A 521 22.01 0.65 2.50
C LEU A 521 21.44 0.62 1.09
N ILE A 522 20.37 -0.14 0.86
CA ILE A 522 19.69 -0.24 -0.44
C ILE A 522 18.36 0.50 -0.37
N ASN A 523 18.25 1.58 -1.15
CA ASN A 523 17.07 2.44 -1.22
C ASN A 523 16.32 2.16 -2.54
N ALA A 524 15.11 1.62 -2.46
CA ALA A 524 14.33 1.30 -3.67
C ALA A 524 12.83 1.23 -3.40
N GLY A 525 12.05 1.35 -4.47
CA GLY A 525 10.60 1.22 -4.42
C GLY A 525 10.08 -0.19 -4.71
N ARG A 526 10.94 -1.16 -4.98
CA ARG A 526 10.61 -2.54 -5.34
C ARG A 526 11.67 -3.52 -4.85
N PRO A 527 11.39 -4.83 -4.77
CA PRO A 527 12.44 -5.84 -4.66
C PRO A 527 13.41 -5.75 -5.84
N LEU A 528 14.71 -5.52 -5.56
CA LEU A 528 15.78 -5.50 -6.56
C LEU A 528 16.54 -6.82 -6.60
N VAL A 529 17.21 -7.08 -7.73
CA VAL A 529 18.22 -8.13 -7.85
C VAL A 529 19.61 -7.53 -7.56
N PHE A 530 20.26 -8.03 -6.50
CA PHE A 530 21.60 -7.60 -6.05
C PHE A 530 22.41 -8.77 -5.48
N ASN A 531 22.44 -9.88 -6.21
CA ASN A 531 23.00 -11.15 -5.74
C ASN A 531 24.43 -11.01 -5.24
N TRP A 532 25.30 -10.31 -5.99
CA TRP A 532 26.71 -10.19 -5.61
C TRP A 532 26.84 -9.50 -4.24
N ILE A 533 26.11 -8.39 -4.01
CA ILE A 533 26.11 -7.68 -2.72
C ILE A 533 25.61 -8.62 -1.61
N ALA A 534 24.51 -9.31 -1.84
CA ALA A 534 23.90 -10.21 -0.88
C ALA A 534 24.82 -11.39 -0.51
N ASP A 535 25.66 -11.86 -1.45
CA ASP A 535 26.60 -12.97 -1.20
C ASP A 535 27.90 -12.50 -0.55
N ASN A 536 28.41 -11.34 -0.93
CA ASN A 536 29.77 -10.91 -0.60
C ASN A 536 29.86 -9.84 0.50
N MET A 537 28.77 -9.10 0.75
CA MET A 537 28.79 -8.07 1.79
C MET A 537 28.22 -8.63 3.11
N PRO A 538 28.94 -8.46 4.25
CA PRO A 538 28.53 -9.02 5.53
C PRO A 538 27.38 -8.26 6.21
N THR A 539 27.14 -6.98 5.83
CA THR A 539 26.14 -6.14 6.49
C THR A 539 25.35 -5.38 5.45
N VAL A 540 24.04 -5.68 5.35
CA VAL A 540 23.13 -5.14 4.34
C VAL A 540 21.79 -4.81 4.98
N LEU A 541 21.31 -3.57 4.77
CA LEU A 541 19.96 -3.13 5.11
C LEU A 541 19.20 -2.74 3.84
N TYR A 542 17.93 -3.12 3.77
CA TYR A 542 17.01 -2.65 2.75
C TYR A 542 16.17 -1.53 3.35
N THR A 543 16.43 -0.31 2.94
CA THR A 543 15.87 0.89 3.58
C THR A 543 14.67 1.45 2.84
N TRP A 544 14.34 0.94 1.65
CA TRP A 544 13.22 1.44 0.84
C TRP A 544 13.33 2.96 0.57
N TRP A 545 12.18 3.61 0.39
CA TRP A 545 12.02 5.07 0.44
C TRP A 545 11.19 5.42 1.67
N LEU A 546 11.79 6.11 2.63
CA LEU A 546 11.29 6.24 4.01
C LEU A 546 10.62 7.57 4.33
N GLY A 547 10.46 8.46 3.33
CA GLY A 547 9.78 9.74 3.53
C GLY A 547 10.64 10.83 4.14
N SER A 548 9.98 11.82 4.75
CA SER A 548 10.61 13.08 5.23
C SER A 548 11.64 12.88 6.33
N GLU A 549 11.48 11.87 7.17
CA GLU A 549 12.36 11.57 8.30
C GLU A 549 13.35 10.41 8.05
N ALA A 550 13.55 10.04 6.79
CA ALA A 550 14.39 8.91 6.40
C ALA A 550 15.79 8.95 7.01
N GLY A 551 16.45 10.11 6.99
CA GLY A 551 17.82 10.26 7.52
C GLY A 551 17.89 9.96 9.01
N ASN A 552 16.98 10.51 9.79
CA ASN A 552 16.92 10.27 11.24
C ASN A 552 16.59 8.80 11.56
N ALA A 553 15.64 8.21 10.86
CA ALA A 553 15.25 6.81 11.06
C ALA A 553 16.38 5.83 10.71
N ILE A 554 17.09 6.06 9.59
CA ILE A 554 18.27 5.27 9.21
C ILE A 554 19.35 5.39 10.30
N ALA A 555 19.61 6.60 10.80
CA ALA A 555 20.58 6.80 11.88
C ALA A 555 20.17 6.10 13.18
N ASP A 556 18.87 6.11 13.54
CA ASP A 556 18.39 5.38 14.72
C ASP A 556 18.66 3.89 14.65
N VAL A 557 18.44 3.30 13.47
CA VAL A 557 18.75 1.88 13.25
C VAL A 557 20.25 1.64 13.24
N LEU A 558 21.03 2.41 12.48
CA LEU A 558 22.48 2.22 12.38
C LEU A 558 23.19 2.26 13.75
N PHE A 559 22.74 3.11 14.65
CA PHE A 559 23.36 3.29 15.99
C PHE A 559 22.61 2.60 17.13
N GLY A 560 21.62 1.78 16.82
CA GLY A 560 20.92 0.90 17.77
C GLY A 560 19.92 1.59 18.71
N ASP A 561 19.50 2.81 18.40
CA ASP A 561 18.39 3.46 19.12
C ASP A 561 17.05 2.79 18.76
N TYR A 562 16.98 2.16 17.61
CA TYR A 562 15.94 1.20 17.23
C TYR A 562 16.56 -0.12 16.73
N ASN A 563 16.14 -1.23 17.31
CA ASN A 563 16.53 -2.57 16.88
C ASN A 563 15.62 -3.02 15.73
N PRO A 564 16.14 -3.28 14.52
CA PRO A 564 15.30 -3.65 13.38
C PRO A 564 14.51 -4.92 13.63
N ALA A 565 13.24 -4.90 13.20
CA ALA A 565 12.31 -6.01 13.31
C ALA A 565 11.48 -6.22 12.03
N ALA A 566 11.71 -5.40 11.02
CA ALA A 566 10.97 -5.45 9.76
C ALA A 566 11.19 -6.78 9.02
N LYS A 567 10.15 -7.24 8.32
CA LYS A 567 10.15 -8.47 7.51
C LYS A 567 9.70 -8.17 6.09
N LEU A 568 10.35 -8.76 5.10
CA LEU A 568 10.04 -8.53 3.68
C LEU A 568 8.57 -8.87 3.35
N PRO A 569 7.78 -7.96 2.76
CA PRO A 569 6.40 -8.20 2.37
C PRO A 569 6.28 -8.87 0.99
N MET A 570 7.42 -9.08 0.32
CA MET A 570 7.54 -9.75 -0.96
C MET A 570 8.78 -10.62 -1.01
N THR A 571 8.69 -11.67 -1.79
CA THR A 571 9.79 -12.54 -2.19
C THR A 571 10.76 -11.78 -3.11
N PHE A 572 12.07 -11.84 -2.84
CA PHE A 572 13.12 -11.25 -3.68
C PHE A 572 13.67 -12.28 -4.64
N PRO A 573 13.56 -12.09 -5.97
CA PRO A 573 14.06 -13.03 -6.95
C PRO A 573 15.60 -13.00 -7.03
N ARG A 574 16.19 -14.08 -7.58
CA ARG A 574 17.61 -14.10 -7.97
C ARG A 574 17.84 -13.50 -9.34
N THR A 575 16.80 -13.50 -10.18
CA THR A 575 16.81 -12.94 -11.53
C THR A 575 15.37 -12.73 -11.98
N GLU A 576 15.18 -11.85 -12.94
CA GLU A 576 13.89 -11.62 -13.59
C GLU A 576 13.30 -12.90 -14.20
N GLY A 577 14.15 -13.85 -14.60
CA GLY A 577 13.72 -15.14 -15.13
C GLY A 577 12.96 -16.03 -14.15
N GLN A 578 13.06 -15.75 -12.83
CA GLN A 578 12.27 -16.47 -11.82
C GLN A 578 10.85 -15.94 -11.68
N ILE A 579 10.53 -14.75 -12.18
CA ILE A 579 9.25 -14.09 -11.97
C ILE A 579 8.17 -14.73 -12.85
N PRO A 580 6.99 -15.08 -12.28
CA PRO A 580 6.57 -14.84 -10.89
C PRO A 580 7.17 -15.85 -9.89
N ILE A 581 7.71 -15.34 -8.77
CA ILE A 581 8.14 -16.14 -7.63
C ILE A 581 7.52 -15.56 -6.35
N TYR A 582 6.82 -16.39 -5.59
CA TYR A 582 6.14 -16.04 -4.35
C TYR A 582 6.06 -17.27 -3.43
N TYR A 583 5.95 -17.06 -2.12
CA TYR A 583 6.09 -18.11 -1.12
C TYR A 583 4.94 -19.12 -1.13
N ASN A 584 3.70 -18.69 -1.42
CA ASN A 584 2.49 -19.49 -1.36
C ASN A 584 2.10 -20.12 -2.71
N HIS A 585 3.10 -20.60 -3.45
CA HIS A 585 2.88 -21.28 -4.73
C HIS A 585 2.22 -22.66 -4.53
N PHE A 586 1.63 -23.17 -5.58
CA PHE A 586 1.04 -24.52 -5.58
C PHE A 586 2.12 -25.60 -5.71
N ASN A 587 1.83 -26.75 -5.13
CA ASN A 587 2.64 -27.94 -5.35
C ASN A 587 2.41 -28.49 -6.77
N THR A 588 3.43 -29.09 -7.36
CA THR A 588 3.33 -29.78 -8.64
C THR A 588 3.40 -31.29 -8.43
N GLY A 589 3.02 -32.07 -9.44
CA GLY A 589 3.19 -33.53 -9.40
C GLY A 589 4.66 -34.00 -9.35
N ARG A 590 5.61 -33.07 -9.60
CA ARG A 590 7.05 -33.31 -9.58
C ARG A 590 7.78 -32.15 -8.89
N PRO A 591 7.64 -32.01 -7.56
CA PRO A 591 8.19 -30.88 -6.81
C PRO A 591 9.72 -30.84 -6.88
N SER A 592 10.28 -29.64 -6.88
CA SER A 592 11.72 -29.40 -7.01
C SER A 592 12.55 -29.88 -5.81
N ILE A 593 11.93 -30.05 -4.64
CA ILE A 593 12.60 -30.49 -3.39
C ILE A 593 13.11 -31.95 -3.48
N ASN A 594 12.65 -32.70 -4.46
CA ASN A 594 13.11 -34.08 -4.64
C ASN A 594 14.38 -34.10 -5.49
N GLU A 595 15.54 -33.91 -4.83
CA GLU A 595 16.84 -33.75 -5.49
C GLU A 595 17.29 -34.99 -6.29
N GLU A 596 16.86 -36.18 -5.90
CA GLU A 596 17.21 -37.43 -6.58
C GLU A 596 16.51 -37.66 -7.91
N LYS A 597 15.42 -36.94 -8.19
CA LYS A 597 14.66 -37.10 -9.42
C LYS A 597 15.18 -36.21 -10.54
N LEU A 598 15.52 -36.83 -11.68
CA LEU A 598 15.92 -36.12 -12.89
C LEU A 598 14.78 -35.24 -13.45
N TYR A 599 13.54 -35.78 -13.46
CA TYR A 599 12.36 -35.09 -13.99
C TYR A 599 11.61 -34.39 -12.86
N LYS A 600 11.95 -33.13 -12.57
CA LYS A 600 11.35 -32.28 -11.53
C LYS A 600 11.09 -30.87 -12.03
N SER A 601 10.18 -30.16 -11.37
CA SER A 601 9.86 -28.76 -11.68
C SER A 601 10.99 -27.85 -11.16
N SER A 602 12.01 -27.64 -11.98
CA SER A 602 13.17 -26.80 -11.61
C SER A 602 13.80 -26.17 -12.85
N TYR A 603 14.46 -25.03 -12.64
CA TYR A 603 15.41 -24.49 -13.62
C TYR A 603 16.67 -25.38 -13.65
N ILE A 604 17.36 -25.41 -14.78
CA ILE A 604 18.63 -26.17 -14.94
C ILE A 604 19.84 -25.34 -14.51
N ASP A 605 19.72 -24.02 -14.48
CA ASP A 605 20.79 -23.06 -14.30
C ASP A 605 20.65 -22.19 -13.03
N LEU A 606 19.55 -22.36 -12.31
CA LEU A 606 19.26 -21.55 -11.14
C LEU A 606 18.49 -22.32 -10.07
N PRO A 607 18.78 -22.12 -8.77
CA PRO A 607 17.95 -22.67 -7.69
C PRO A 607 16.52 -22.14 -7.75
N ASN A 608 15.54 -22.98 -7.47
CA ASN A 608 14.13 -22.56 -7.38
C ASN A 608 13.83 -21.66 -6.17
N THR A 609 14.73 -21.64 -5.18
CA THR A 609 14.60 -20.77 -4.00
C THR A 609 14.85 -19.31 -4.35
N PRO A 610 14.13 -18.38 -3.73
CA PRO A 610 14.38 -16.94 -3.90
C PRO A 610 15.73 -16.53 -3.30
N LYS A 611 16.15 -15.29 -3.54
CA LYS A 611 17.30 -14.70 -2.87
C LYS A 611 16.99 -14.39 -1.40
N PHE A 612 15.85 -13.75 -1.15
CA PHE A 612 15.28 -13.60 0.19
C PHE A 612 13.79 -13.95 0.15
N PRO A 613 13.32 -14.81 1.09
CA PRO A 613 11.94 -15.26 1.11
C PRO A 613 11.00 -14.19 1.71
N PHE A 614 9.70 -14.32 1.45
CA PHE A 614 8.65 -13.58 2.14
C PHE A 614 8.76 -13.74 3.66
N GLY A 615 8.56 -12.66 4.39
CA GLY A 615 8.63 -12.64 5.85
C GLY A 615 10.05 -12.62 6.43
N TYR A 616 11.10 -12.59 5.59
CA TYR A 616 12.49 -12.58 6.03
C TYR A 616 12.93 -11.19 6.54
N GLY A 617 13.71 -11.19 7.60
CA GLY A 617 14.36 -10.02 8.18
C GLY A 617 15.01 -10.39 9.51
N LEU A 618 16.14 -9.79 9.82
CA LEU A 618 16.95 -10.05 11.01
C LEU A 618 16.74 -8.96 12.08
N SER A 619 17.27 -9.21 13.25
CA SER A 619 17.33 -8.28 14.39
C SER A 619 18.76 -8.26 14.95
N TYR A 620 19.09 -7.27 15.78
CA TYR A 620 20.35 -7.26 16.56
C TYR A 620 20.34 -8.25 17.72
N THR A 621 19.18 -8.89 17.96
CA THR A 621 19.01 -9.93 18.98
C THR A 621 18.51 -11.22 18.35
N ASN A 622 18.46 -12.30 19.13
CA ASN A 622 18.01 -13.61 18.66
C ASN A 622 16.75 -14.05 19.43
N PHE A 623 15.84 -14.71 18.73
CA PHE A 623 14.62 -15.24 19.31
C PHE A 623 14.58 -16.76 19.20
N ASN A 624 14.20 -17.43 20.29
CA ASN A 624 13.94 -18.86 20.33
C ASN A 624 12.45 -19.13 20.45
N TYR A 625 11.97 -20.16 19.77
CA TYR A 625 10.58 -20.58 19.73
C TYR A 625 10.48 -21.98 20.36
N SER A 626 9.56 -22.18 21.30
CA SER A 626 9.44 -23.42 22.04
C SER A 626 8.01 -23.68 22.53
N ASN A 627 7.80 -24.85 23.10
CA ASN A 627 6.59 -25.22 23.83
C ASN A 627 5.28 -25.10 23.02
N LEU A 628 5.30 -25.45 21.72
CA LEU A 628 4.11 -25.44 20.87
C LEU A 628 3.06 -26.43 21.43
N LYS A 629 1.85 -25.93 21.67
CA LYS A 629 0.70 -26.71 22.12
C LYS A 629 -0.55 -26.31 21.36
N LEU A 630 -1.37 -27.28 21.01
CA LEU A 630 -2.71 -27.11 20.48
C LEU A 630 -3.72 -27.48 21.55
N SER A 631 -4.79 -26.70 21.71
CA SER A 631 -5.86 -27.01 22.65
C SER A 631 -6.55 -28.35 22.34
N ASN A 632 -6.65 -28.70 21.06
CA ASN A 632 -7.20 -29.94 20.55
C ASN A 632 -6.48 -30.34 19.26
N ALA A 633 -6.38 -31.65 19.01
CA ALA A 633 -5.86 -32.17 17.74
C ALA A 633 -6.92 -32.24 16.64
N LYS A 634 -8.19 -32.08 16.98
CA LYS A 634 -9.34 -32.12 16.06
C LYS A 634 -10.29 -30.98 16.37
N MET A 635 -10.98 -30.46 15.37
CA MET A 635 -12.04 -29.47 15.51
C MET A 635 -13.16 -29.72 14.50
N LYS A 636 -14.36 -29.32 14.84
CA LYS A 636 -15.49 -29.17 13.92
C LYS A 636 -15.52 -27.77 13.34
N SER A 637 -16.30 -27.56 12.28
CA SER A 637 -16.41 -26.25 11.60
C SER A 637 -16.91 -25.11 12.50
N ASN A 638 -17.64 -25.40 13.58
CA ASN A 638 -18.11 -24.42 14.56
C ASN A 638 -17.20 -24.26 15.79
N GLU A 639 -16.10 -24.99 15.86
CA GLU A 639 -15.14 -24.97 16.94
C GLU A 639 -13.89 -24.14 16.58
N LYS A 640 -12.98 -24.03 17.57
CA LYS A 640 -11.71 -23.32 17.42
C LYS A 640 -10.58 -24.09 18.08
N ILE A 641 -9.39 -24.00 17.52
CA ILE A 641 -8.16 -24.48 18.15
C ILE A 641 -7.36 -23.27 18.60
N THR A 642 -6.94 -23.27 19.86
CA THR A 642 -5.95 -22.33 20.37
C THR A 642 -4.57 -22.94 20.24
N VAL A 643 -3.68 -22.24 19.55
CA VAL A 643 -2.27 -22.60 19.38
C VAL A 643 -1.47 -21.71 20.30
N THR A 644 -0.73 -22.29 21.25
CA THR A 644 0.12 -21.55 22.19
C THR A 644 1.58 -21.94 22.01
N MET A 645 2.49 -20.99 22.22
CA MET A 645 3.94 -21.21 22.19
C MET A 645 4.65 -20.15 23.01
N ASP A 646 5.91 -20.45 23.38
CA ASP A 646 6.77 -19.50 24.07
C ASP A 646 7.79 -18.92 23.08
N ILE A 647 7.97 -17.61 23.16
CA ILE A 647 8.99 -16.87 22.42
C ILE A 647 9.93 -16.22 23.42
N SER A 648 11.22 -16.51 23.31
CA SER A 648 12.26 -16.03 24.21
C SER A 648 13.27 -15.17 23.44
N ASN A 649 13.59 -14.00 23.96
CA ASN A 649 14.70 -13.20 23.48
C ASN A 649 16.00 -13.73 24.14
N THR A 650 16.85 -14.41 23.37
CA THR A 650 18.07 -15.04 23.87
C THR A 650 19.33 -14.19 23.66
N GLY A 651 19.17 -12.99 23.07
CA GLY A 651 20.29 -12.11 22.79
C GLY A 651 20.46 -11.00 23.84
N LYS A 652 21.25 -9.97 23.47
CA LYS A 652 21.70 -8.91 24.41
C LYS A 652 20.87 -7.62 24.33
N TYR A 653 20.06 -7.46 23.30
CA TYR A 653 19.29 -6.25 23.05
C TYR A 653 17.81 -6.54 23.20
N ASP A 654 17.06 -5.56 23.72
CA ASP A 654 15.61 -5.57 23.60
C ASP A 654 15.24 -5.59 22.12
N GLY A 655 14.18 -6.30 21.75
CA GLY A 655 13.78 -6.42 20.36
C GLY A 655 12.31 -6.73 20.18
N GLU A 656 11.88 -6.59 18.93
CA GLU A 656 10.56 -7.01 18.50
C GLU A 656 10.69 -8.21 17.56
N GLU A 657 9.79 -9.18 17.68
CA GLU A 657 9.72 -10.33 16.77
C GLU A 657 8.35 -10.39 16.12
N ILE A 658 8.31 -10.75 14.84
CA ILE A 658 7.09 -10.99 14.08
C ILE A 658 6.91 -12.50 13.92
N VAL A 659 6.10 -13.07 14.79
CA VAL A 659 5.78 -14.50 14.79
C VAL A 659 4.70 -14.75 13.76
N GLN A 660 4.99 -15.60 12.77
CA GLN A 660 4.16 -15.87 11.61
C GLN A 660 3.54 -17.27 11.70
N LEU A 661 2.20 -17.35 11.61
CA LEU A 661 1.47 -18.61 11.59
C LEU A 661 1.06 -18.93 10.16
N TYR A 662 1.47 -20.09 9.69
CA TYR A 662 1.14 -20.62 8.38
C TYR A 662 0.36 -21.94 8.51
N ILE A 663 -0.49 -22.18 7.50
CA ILE A 663 -1.26 -23.43 7.39
C ILE A 663 -1.07 -23.99 5.97
N GLN A 664 -1.04 -25.31 5.87
CA GLN A 664 -1.14 -26.06 4.63
C GLN A 664 -2.30 -27.05 4.77
N ASP A 665 -3.28 -26.95 3.90
CA ASP A 665 -4.25 -28.01 3.68
C ASP A 665 -3.59 -29.13 2.85
N GLN A 666 -3.49 -30.33 3.42
CA GLN A 666 -2.75 -31.42 2.75
C GLN A 666 -3.50 -31.96 1.54
N PHE A 667 -4.80 -32.09 1.64
CA PHE A 667 -5.66 -32.70 0.61
C PHE A 667 -7.01 -32.02 0.60
N ALA A 668 -7.34 -31.37 -0.50
CA ALA A 668 -8.63 -30.71 -0.72
C ALA A 668 -9.16 -31.07 -2.11
N SER A 669 -10.39 -30.68 -2.42
CA SER A 669 -11.00 -30.84 -3.75
C SER A 669 -10.25 -30.08 -4.85
N LEU A 670 -9.41 -29.09 -4.45
CA LEU A 670 -8.50 -28.34 -5.32
C LEU A 670 -7.08 -28.35 -4.75
N ILE A 671 -6.07 -28.24 -5.61
CA ILE A 671 -4.68 -28.08 -5.17
C ILE A 671 -4.57 -26.79 -4.33
N ARG A 672 -4.07 -26.95 -3.09
CA ARG A 672 -3.85 -25.84 -2.18
C ARG A 672 -2.38 -25.38 -2.20
N PRO A 673 -2.08 -24.11 -1.85
CA PRO A 673 -0.71 -23.64 -1.67
C PRO A 673 0.08 -24.48 -0.67
N ILE A 674 1.39 -24.59 -0.90
CA ILE A 674 2.28 -25.33 0.01
C ILE A 674 2.35 -24.68 1.40
N LEU A 675 2.04 -23.39 1.50
CA LEU A 675 2.08 -22.58 2.71
C LEU A 675 1.19 -21.35 2.54
N GLU A 676 0.35 -21.05 3.50
CA GLU A 676 -0.51 -19.86 3.50
C GLU A 676 -0.39 -19.14 4.84
N LEU A 677 -0.03 -17.86 4.85
CA LEU A 677 -0.08 -17.03 6.06
C LEU A 677 -1.54 -16.88 6.50
N LYS A 678 -1.83 -17.27 7.74
CA LYS A 678 -3.17 -17.20 8.30
C LYS A 678 -3.27 -16.32 9.55
N ASP A 679 -2.12 -15.99 10.17
CA ASP A 679 -2.02 -15.01 11.25
C ASP A 679 -0.59 -14.55 11.46
N PHE A 680 -0.42 -13.46 12.20
CA PHE A 680 0.87 -12.99 12.70
C PHE A 680 0.70 -12.15 13.97
N GLN A 681 1.74 -12.10 14.80
CA GLN A 681 1.82 -11.20 15.94
C GLN A 681 3.18 -10.54 16.01
N LYS A 682 3.21 -9.23 16.16
CA LYS A 682 4.40 -8.47 16.49
C LYS A 682 4.49 -8.31 18.02
N ILE A 683 5.54 -8.84 18.60
CA ILE A 683 5.72 -8.85 20.06
C ILE A 683 7.04 -8.18 20.43
N LYS A 684 7.04 -7.44 21.53
CA LYS A 684 8.25 -6.84 22.11
C LYS A 684 8.72 -7.66 23.31
N LEU A 685 10.03 -7.95 23.34
CA LEU A 685 10.69 -8.72 24.39
C LEU A 685 11.98 -8.02 24.83
N ALA A 686 12.14 -7.81 26.13
CA ALA A 686 13.41 -7.41 26.71
C ALA A 686 14.46 -8.51 26.55
N ALA A 687 15.73 -8.19 26.65
CA ALA A 687 16.82 -9.18 26.66
C ALA A 687 16.60 -10.19 27.79
N GLY A 688 16.59 -11.50 27.46
CA GLY A 688 16.30 -12.59 28.39
C GLY A 688 14.83 -12.84 28.71
N GLU A 689 13.90 -12.03 28.20
CA GLU A 689 12.46 -12.20 28.46
C GLU A 689 11.86 -13.34 27.63
N THR A 690 10.92 -14.05 28.21
CA THR A 690 10.08 -15.05 27.54
C THR A 690 8.60 -14.65 27.68
N LYS A 691 7.85 -14.71 26.58
CA LYS A 691 6.40 -14.51 26.54
C LYS A 691 5.71 -15.71 25.91
N THR A 692 4.61 -16.15 26.55
CA THR A 692 3.68 -17.07 25.89
C THR A 692 2.70 -16.28 25.05
N ILE A 693 2.59 -16.65 23.76
CA ILE A 693 1.63 -16.07 22.83
C ILE A 693 0.66 -17.13 22.33
N SER A 694 -0.46 -16.69 21.76
CA SER A 694 -1.47 -17.62 21.24
C SER A 694 -2.08 -17.11 19.94
N PHE A 695 -2.38 -18.05 19.05
CA PHE A 695 -3.21 -17.84 17.85
C PHE A 695 -4.49 -18.64 17.94
N ILE A 696 -5.54 -18.15 17.29
CA ILE A 696 -6.82 -18.86 17.16
C ILE A 696 -6.97 -19.34 15.72
N ILE A 697 -7.18 -20.62 15.54
CA ILE A 697 -7.59 -21.23 14.27
C ILE A 697 -9.09 -21.46 14.34
N ASP A 698 -9.82 -20.91 13.40
CA ASP A 698 -11.24 -21.10 13.18
C ASP A 698 -11.53 -21.55 11.75
N ASN A 699 -12.77 -21.87 11.46
CA ASN A 699 -13.19 -22.34 10.15
C ASN A 699 -12.87 -21.35 9.02
N GLN A 700 -12.96 -20.05 9.29
CA GLN A 700 -12.68 -19.02 8.29
C GLN A 700 -11.22 -19.08 7.80
N LYS A 701 -10.26 -19.34 8.69
CA LYS A 701 -8.84 -19.48 8.34
C LYS A 701 -8.54 -20.73 7.48
N LEU A 702 -9.41 -21.75 7.55
CA LEU A 702 -9.29 -22.98 6.78
C LEU A 702 -10.07 -22.95 5.47
N SER A 703 -10.96 -21.96 5.30
CA SER A 703 -11.82 -21.86 4.13
C SER A 703 -11.05 -21.35 2.90
N PHE A 704 -11.50 -21.83 1.73
CA PHE A 704 -11.03 -21.45 0.41
C PHE A 704 -12.20 -21.44 -0.58
N TYR A 705 -11.99 -20.92 -1.79
CA TYR A 705 -13.01 -20.95 -2.84
C TYR A 705 -12.91 -22.27 -3.62
N ASN A 706 -13.98 -23.08 -3.56
CA ASN A 706 -14.10 -24.33 -4.30
C ASN A 706 -14.41 -24.10 -5.79
N ASN A 707 -14.62 -25.16 -6.55
CA ASN A 707 -14.95 -25.08 -7.99
C ASN A 707 -16.28 -24.36 -8.29
N GLN A 708 -17.18 -24.26 -7.32
CA GLN A 708 -18.45 -23.54 -7.40
C GLN A 708 -18.32 -22.07 -6.95
N LEU A 709 -17.11 -21.62 -6.65
CA LEU A 709 -16.82 -20.29 -6.06
C LEU A 709 -17.54 -20.06 -4.71
N GLU A 710 -17.71 -21.12 -3.95
CA GLU A 710 -18.21 -21.05 -2.57
C GLU A 710 -17.03 -21.01 -1.61
N PHE A 711 -17.06 -20.08 -0.66
CA PHE A 711 -16.02 -19.95 0.38
C PHE A 711 -16.32 -20.93 1.52
N THR A 712 -15.63 -22.04 1.53
CA THR A 712 -15.89 -23.17 2.45
C THR A 712 -14.58 -23.85 2.86
N SER A 713 -14.63 -24.60 3.98
CA SER A 713 -13.57 -25.53 4.40
C SER A 713 -14.00 -26.95 4.15
N GLU A 714 -13.05 -27.85 3.97
CA GLU A 714 -13.27 -29.27 3.77
C GLU A 714 -12.65 -30.08 4.92
N PRO A 715 -13.31 -31.17 5.40
CA PRO A 715 -12.72 -32.06 6.38
C PRO A 715 -11.42 -32.68 5.85
N GLY A 716 -10.38 -32.65 6.68
CA GLY A 716 -9.06 -33.13 6.29
C GLY A 716 -7.99 -32.81 7.32
N THR A 717 -6.76 -33.18 7.01
CA THR A 717 -5.58 -32.91 7.84
C THR A 717 -4.89 -31.64 7.37
N PHE A 718 -4.58 -30.76 8.33
CA PHE A 718 -3.89 -29.52 8.11
C PHE A 718 -2.53 -29.54 8.83
N ASN A 719 -1.48 -29.17 8.11
CA ASN A 719 -0.19 -28.87 8.70
C ASN A 719 -0.18 -27.43 9.24
N LEU A 720 0.35 -27.27 10.43
CA LEU A 720 0.55 -26.01 11.11
C LEU A 720 2.05 -25.70 11.19
N PHE A 721 2.42 -24.48 10.83
CA PHE A 721 3.81 -24.02 10.89
C PHE A 721 3.88 -22.67 11.61
N ILE A 722 4.84 -22.54 12.51
CA ILE A 722 5.19 -21.26 13.14
C ILE A 722 6.61 -20.92 12.73
N GLY A 723 6.78 -19.74 12.18
CA GLY A 723 8.08 -19.33 11.63
C GLY A 723 8.41 -17.87 11.88
N ALA A 724 9.69 -17.55 11.67
CA ALA A 724 10.22 -16.19 11.57
C ALA A 724 10.17 -15.66 10.13
N SER A 725 9.94 -16.54 9.14
CA SER A 725 9.67 -16.27 7.73
C SER A 725 9.02 -17.49 7.08
N SER A 726 8.60 -17.37 5.83
CA SER A 726 8.07 -18.49 5.03
C SER A 726 9.09 -19.62 4.80
N ALA A 727 10.38 -19.34 4.93
CA ALA A 727 11.46 -20.34 4.80
C ALA A 727 12.14 -20.72 6.14
N ASP A 728 11.93 -19.93 7.20
CA ASP A 728 12.48 -20.20 8.54
C ASP A 728 11.34 -20.67 9.47
N ILE A 729 10.95 -21.93 9.30
CA ILE A 729 9.92 -22.58 10.11
C ILE A 729 10.55 -23.17 11.35
N ARG A 730 10.18 -22.65 12.51
CA ARG A 730 10.74 -23.00 13.83
C ARG A 730 9.96 -24.10 14.55
N LEU A 731 8.63 -24.10 14.45
CA LEU A 731 7.77 -25.08 15.10
C LEU A 731 6.76 -25.64 14.10
N LYS A 732 6.41 -26.93 14.26
CA LYS A 732 5.47 -27.64 13.38
C LYS A 732 4.50 -28.50 14.22
N SER A 733 3.28 -28.60 13.76
CA SER A 733 2.27 -29.50 14.26
C SER A 733 1.28 -29.84 13.16
N ASN A 734 0.26 -30.61 13.47
CA ASN A 734 -0.88 -30.86 12.61
C ASN A 734 -2.16 -30.96 13.43
N PHE A 735 -3.30 -30.82 12.77
CA PHE A 735 -4.64 -31.01 13.34
C PHE A 735 -5.59 -31.46 12.24
N GLU A 736 -6.77 -31.93 12.63
CA GLU A 736 -7.80 -32.42 11.73
C GLU A 736 -9.08 -31.61 11.85
N LEU A 737 -9.63 -31.15 10.72
CA LEU A 737 -11.01 -30.68 10.63
C LEU A 737 -11.89 -31.88 10.39
N VAL A 738 -12.83 -32.13 11.31
CA VAL A 738 -13.79 -33.26 11.23
C VAL A 738 -15.19 -32.75 10.89
N LYS A 739 -16.05 -33.68 10.39
CA LYS A 739 -17.45 -33.38 10.05
C LYS A 739 -18.28 -32.94 11.25
#